data_f1085906f43fe9e20c94b66d64b94793
#
_entry.id   f1085906f43fe9e20c94b66d64b94793
#
_cell.length_a   1.000
_cell.length_b   1.000
_cell.length_c   1.000
_cell.angle_alpha   90.00
_cell.angle_beta   90.00
_cell.angle_gamma   90.00
#
_symmetry.space_group_name_H-M   'P 1'
#
loop_
_entity.id
_entity.type
_entity.pdbx_description
1 polymer ?
#
loop_
_entity_poly.entity_id
_entity_poly.type
_entity_poly.pdbx_seq_one_letter_code
_entity_poly.pdbx_strand_id
1 'polypeptide(L)'
;MKGVNRHENNPSTGHYVTREQMEKEVFLMKRGNINHVRDCHYPDAPYWYYLCDKYGIYLEDEANIESHQYYYGQASLSHVPEFKNAHVARNMEMVHATVNHPSVVIWSLGNEAGPGKNFVECYNAIKAYDTSRPVQYERNNEIVDMGSNQYPSIVQTQDIASGTNPYYKYPFHISEYAHSMGNAIGNLVDYWDAIESTNFIMGGAIWDWVDQAIYGYDAKTGDRFWGYGGDFGDDNKPNDGMFCMNGVMRPDLTPKAQYFEVKKVYQNVGVKAVDLKKGQIEIFNKNYFEPLRYQIVWSLWKDGACVLDNQSLMGPKNIVGPREKQIYTLNYDYSQLEAGSEYFVKVQFLLGKDMPWAKKGYVQMEEQLRVKGAETAAPALAEQTKAEGNEVSYASENGAISVKGKDFAVKFDTKTGAISELTYGTQHVITDGNGPKLDAFRAPTDNDDGIGFPRAWFQKGLWDLQHRAIGAPTILKKKDGSLQVSFTVESQGKEGCNQTYGNRDRNPESAYTFNKGVRELNEQDFKFTTTQIYTIYRDGSVEVQSAISASQNNVVLPRLGYVMKLPTAFKNFEYYGRGPVNNYADRKTGQFIERHQGVVGEQDIMLPKPQSMGNREEVRWCALTDASGNGAAFVADSVMSASALPWSQQQLSVAPHPYQLVKSDGTYLHLDAK
;
A
#
# COMPACT_ATOMS: atom_id res chain seq x y z
N MET A 1 2.01 21.85 -5.22
CA MET A 1 1.77 21.09 -6.47
C MET A 1 1.68 19.63 -6.08
N LYS A 2 0.55 18.97 -6.35
CA LYS A 2 0.22 17.58 -5.97
C LYS A 2 0.27 16.74 -7.23
N GLY A 3 1.47 16.24 -7.54
CA GLY A 3 1.83 15.80 -8.88
C GLY A 3 2.02 14.31 -9.06
N VAL A 4 1.99 13.91 -10.32
CA VAL A 4 2.43 12.63 -10.85
C VAL A 4 3.28 12.86 -12.08
N ASN A 5 4.23 11.96 -12.34
CA ASN A 5 4.94 11.87 -13.60
C ASN A 5 4.05 11.12 -14.60
N ARG A 6 4.01 11.52 -15.85
CA ARG A 6 3.17 10.90 -16.88
C ARG A 6 3.97 10.54 -18.11
N HIS A 7 4.00 9.25 -18.42
CA HIS A 7 4.37 8.75 -19.75
C HIS A 7 3.13 8.58 -20.61
N GLU A 8 3.27 8.80 -21.91
CA GLU A 8 2.25 8.42 -22.89
C GLU A 8 2.32 6.91 -23.11
N ASN A 9 1.39 6.18 -22.48
CA ASN A 9 1.28 4.73 -22.64
C ASN A 9 -0.16 4.25 -22.72
N ASN A 10 -0.40 3.33 -23.63
CA ASN A 10 -1.67 2.62 -23.80
C ASN A 10 -1.38 1.13 -24.00
N PRO A 11 -2.05 0.23 -23.28
CA PRO A 11 -1.74 -1.20 -23.35
C PRO A 11 -2.01 -1.84 -24.72
N SER A 12 -2.79 -1.20 -25.59
CA SER A 12 -3.10 -1.70 -26.94
C SER A 12 -2.22 -1.11 -28.03
N THR A 13 -1.73 0.12 -27.86
CA THR A 13 -1.11 0.93 -28.92
C THR A 13 0.29 1.43 -28.57
N GLY A 14 0.81 1.07 -27.37
CA GLY A 14 2.13 1.52 -26.90
C GLY A 14 2.13 3.02 -26.62
N HIS A 15 3.05 3.77 -27.21
CA HIS A 15 3.20 5.21 -27.01
C HIS A 15 2.17 6.08 -27.74
N TYR A 16 1.25 5.51 -28.51
CA TYR A 16 0.13 6.24 -29.05
C TYR A 16 -1.05 6.24 -28.09
N VAL A 17 -1.41 7.42 -27.59
CA VAL A 17 -2.52 7.61 -26.63
C VAL A 17 -3.68 8.33 -27.33
N THR A 18 -4.90 7.81 -27.20
CA THR A 18 -6.09 8.41 -27.81
C THR A 18 -6.59 9.60 -27.00
N ARG A 19 -7.37 10.48 -27.65
CA ARG A 19 -8.01 11.63 -26.97
C ARG A 19 -8.91 11.17 -25.83
N GLU A 20 -9.65 10.11 -26.02
CA GLU A 20 -10.57 9.53 -25.03
C GLU A 20 -9.81 9.03 -23.80
N GLN A 21 -8.63 8.45 -24.01
CA GLN A 21 -7.78 8.03 -22.89
C GLN A 21 -7.24 9.24 -22.13
N MET A 22 -6.72 10.25 -22.82
CA MET A 22 -6.22 11.48 -22.17
C MET A 22 -7.32 12.17 -21.34
N GLU A 23 -8.57 12.23 -21.85
CA GLU A 23 -9.71 12.76 -21.09
C GLU A 23 -9.98 11.90 -19.83
N LYS A 24 -9.97 10.57 -19.97
CA LYS A 24 -10.14 9.64 -18.84
C LYS A 24 -9.05 9.84 -17.79
N GLU A 25 -7.79 10.02 -18.21
CA GLU A 25 -6.66 10.27 -17.32
C GLU A 25 -6.85 11.56 -16.51
N VAL A 26 -7.15 12.69 -17.18
CA VAL A 26 -7.43 13.96 -16.50
C VAL A 26 -8.58 13.82 -15.51
N PHE A 27 -9.66 13.12 -15.86
CA PHE A 27 -10.79 12.91 -14.95
C PHE A 27 -10.42 12.07 -13.74
N LEU A 28 -9.59 11.05 -13.90
CA LEU A 28 -9.09 10.26 -12.79
C LEU A 28 -8.13 11.07 -11.90
N MET A 29 -7.29 11.91 -12.50
CA MET A 29 -6.43 12.83 -11.76
C MET A 29 -7.25 13.81 -10.91
N LYS A 30 -8.31 14.41 -11.49
CA LYS A 30 -9.23 15.30 -10.75
C LYS A 30 -9.92 14.58 -9.60
N ARG A 31 -10.35 13.31 -9.79
CA ARG A 31 -10.92 12.48 -8.72
C ARG A 31 -9.90 12.13 -7.63
N GLY A 32 -8.63 12.02 -8.00
CA GLY A 32 -7.49 11.70 -7.13
C GLY A 32 -6.88 12.92 -6.42
N ASN A 33 -7.48 14.12 -6.54
CA ASN A 33 -6.93 15.37 -6.00
C ASN A 33 -5.56 15.76 -6.58
N ILE A 34 -5.19 15.21 -7.73
CA ILE A 34 -3.96 15.53 -8.46
C ILE A 34 -4.20 16.82 -9.24
N ASN A 35 -3.27 17.77 -9.13
CA ASN A 35 -3.35 19.06 -9.80
C ASN A 35 -2.08 19.47 -10.56
N HIS A 36 -1.12 18.56 -10.65
CA HIS A 36 0.16 18.76 -11.32
C HIS A 36 0.59 17.49 -12.05
N VAL A 37 1.19 17.68 -13.24
CA VAL A 37 1.82 16.62 -14.03
C VAL A 37 3.18 17.09 -14.51
N ARG A 38 4.20 16.23 -14.40
CA ARG A 38 5.44 16.36 -15.14
C ARG A 38 5.33 15.47 -16.38
N ASP A 39 5.43 16.07 -17.54
CA ASP A 39 5.42 15.37 -18.83
C ASP A 39 6.79 14.70 -19.02
N CYS A 40 6.95 13.51 -18.50
CA CYS A 40 8.23 12.80 -18.46
C CYS A 40 8.36 11.83 -19.65
N HIS A 41 9.47 11.71 -20.30
CA HIS A 41 10.62 12.60 -20.36
C HIS A 41 10.68 13.21 -21.76
N TYR A 42 9.59 13.81 -22.19
CA TYR A 42 9.37 14.40 -23.52
C TYR A 42 8.06 15.21 -23.53
N PRO A 43 7.93 16.21 -24.41
CA PRO A 43 6.65 16.88 -24.59
C PRO A 43 5.54 15.92 -25.03
N ASP A 44 4.40 16.01 -24.37
CA ASP A 44 3.21 15.20 -24.66
C ASP A 44 2.48 15.62 -25.94
N ALA A 45 1.48 14.85 -26.35
CA ALA A 45 0.63 15.19 -27.48
C ALA A 45 -0.11 16.54 -27.27
N PRO A 46 -0.27 17.39 -28.31
CA PRO A 46 -0.88 18.73 -28.16
C PRO A 46 -2.26 18.76 -27.51
N TYR A 47 -3.03 17.68 -27.62
CA TYR A 47 -4.34 17.59 -26.98
C TYR A 47 -4.26 17.50 -25.46
N TRP A 48 -3.14 16.97 -24.91
CA TRP A 48 -2.89 16.93 -23.47
C TRP A 48 -2.81 18.33 -22.87
N TYR A 49 -2.05 19.23 -23.48
CA TYR A 49 -1.95 20.63 -23.02
C TYR A 49 -3.30 21.33 -23.03
N TYR A 50 -4.11 21.13 -24.09
CA TYR A 50 -5.47 21.65 -24.13
C TYR A 50 -6.34 21.15 -22.96
N LEU A 51 -6.23 19.87 -22.61
CA LEU A 51 -6.97 19.32 -21.48
C LEU A 51 -6.49 19.89 -20.15
N CYS A 52 -5.19 20.06 -19.98
CA CYS A 52 -4.60 20.66 -18.78
C CYS A 52 -5.02 22.13 -18.61
N ASP A 53 -5.02 22.92 -19.69
CA ASP A 53 -5.56 24.29 -19.71
C ASP A 53 -7.05 24.29 -19.30
N LYS A 54 -7.83 23.42 -19.89
CA LYS A 54 -9.28 23.35 -19.69
C LYS A 54 -9.69 22.93 -18.28
N TYR A 55 -8.98 21.97 -17.69
CA TYR A 55 -9.36 21.38 -16.42
C TYR A 55 -8.49 21.85 -15.23
N GLY A 56 -7.52 22.70 -15.48
CA GLY A 56 -6.65 23.28 -14.45
C GLY A 56 -5.70 22.24 -13.83
N ILE A 57 -4.86 21.64 -14.66
CA ILE A 57 -3.71 20.83 -14.26
C ILE A 57 -2.45 21.64 -14.56
N TYR A 58 -1.62 21.89 -13.58
CA TYR A 58 -0.32 22.52 -13.78
C TYR A 58 0.64 21.55 -14.48
N LEU A 59 1.37 22.03 -15.48
CA LEU A 59 2.35 21.23 -16.21
C LEU A 59 3.78 21.69 -15.90
N GLU A 60 4.64 20.73 -15.68
CA GLU A 60 6.06 20.81 -15.85
C GLU A 60 6.39 20.14 -17.18
N ASP A 61 6.68 20.96 -18.19
CA ASP A 61 6.95 20.51 -19.55
C ASP A 61 8.43 20.22 -19.72
N GLU A 62 8.77 19.01 -20.18
CA GLU A 62 10.15 18.51 -20.17
C GLU A 62 10.68 18.25 -21.58
N ALA A 63 11.89 18.74 -21.83
CA ALA A 63 12.59 18.47 -23.08
C ALA A 63 13.03 17.00 -23.15
N ASN A 64 12.91 16.40 -24.34
CA ASN A 64 13.26 15.00 -24.59
C ASN A 64 14.78 14.74 -24.59
N ILE A 65 15.41 15.03 -23.47
CA ILE A 65 16.83 14.79 -23.21
C ILE A 65 16.97 13.84 -22.02
N GLU A 66 17.35 12.62 -22.30
CA GLU A 66 17.73 11.64 -21.32
C GLU A 66 18.89 10.80 -21.87
N SER A 67 19.90 10.56 -21.06
CA SER A 67 21.03 9.73 -21.45
C SER A 67 21.36 8.64 -20.46
N HIS A 68 20.55 8.47 -19.42
CA HIS A 68 20.59 7.54 -18.31
C HIS A 68 21.90 6.73 -18.16
N GLN A 69 22.23 5.86 -19.11
CA GLN A 69 23.46 5.05 -19.10
C GLN A 69 24.75 5.88 -19.08
N TYR A 70 24.71 7.15 -19.57
CA TYR A 70 25.82 8.09 -19.64
C TYR A 70 25.54 9.35 -18.81
N TYR A 71 24.70 9.28 -17.78
CA TYR A 71 24.16 10.45 -17.13
C TYR A 71 24.99 10.99 -15.97
N TYR A 72 25.93 10.21 -15.49
CA TYR A 72 26.75 10.61 -14.35
C TYR A 72 28.15 11.04 -14.75
N GLY A 73 28.57 12.17 -14.20
CA GLY A 73 29.93 12.68 -14.31
C GLY A 73 30.37 13.06 -15.73
N GLN A 74 31.63 12.91 -16.00
CA GLN A 74 32.29 13.38 -17.23
C GLN A 74 31.93 12.57 -18.48
N ALA A 75 31.40 11.38 -18.33
CA ALA A 75 30.97 10.55 -19.46
C ALA A 75 29.65 11.01 -20.10
N SER A 76 28.93 11.92 -19.42
CA SER A 76 27.65 12.41 -19.91
C SER A 76 27.79 13.16 -21.23
N LEU A 77 26.86 12.93 -22.16
CA LEU A 77 26.77 13.65 -23.43
C LEU A 77 26.57 15.16 -23.26
N SER A 78 26.05 15.59 -22.09
CA SER A 78 25.87 17.00 -21.75
C SER A 78 27.17 17.78 -21.62
N HIS A 79 28.33 17.10 -21.53
CA HIS A 79 29.67 17.72 -21.57
C HIS A 79 30.26 17.81 -22.97
N VAL A 80 29.69 17.08 -23.93
CA VAL A 80 30.24 16.94 -25.30
C VAL A 80 29.78 18.10 -26.16
N PRO A 81 30.69 18.98 -26.66
CA PRO A 81 30.30 20.19 -27.37
C PRO A 81 29.51 19.95 -28.66
N GLU A 82 29.73 18.81 -29.32
CA GLU A 82 29.03 18.41 -30.54
C GLU A 82 27.54 18.20 -30.31
N PHE A 83 27.14 17.83 -29.11
CA PHE A 83 25.73 17.66 -28.73
C PHE A 83 25.04 18.97 -28.27
N LYS A 84 25.77 20.09 -28.11
CA LYS A 84 25.21 21.35 -27.62
C LYS A 84 24.00 21.79 -28.46
N ASN A 85 24.15 21.85 -29.76
CA ASN A 85 23.08 22.33 -30.63
C ASN A 85 21.83 21.42 -30.55
N ALA A 86 22.02 20.11 -30.40
CA ALA A 86 20.91 19.17 -30.23
C ALA A 86 20.18 19.40 -28.91
N HIS A 87 20.92 19.60 -27.79
CA HIS A 87 20.32 19.89 -26.49
C HIS A 87 19.51 21.19 -26.53
N VAL A 88 20.10 22.27 -27.08
CA VAL A 88 19.40 23.57 -27.20
C VAL A 88 18.18 23.47 -28.12
N ALA A 89 18.28 22.78 -29.26
CA ALA A 89 17.16 22.62 -30.19
C ALA A 89 15.98 21.91 -29.51
N ARG A 90 16.19 20.79 -28.81
CA ARG A 90 15.13 20.06 -28.12
C ARG A 90 14.41 20.90 -27.08
N ASN A 91 15.16 21.66 -26.27
CA ASN A 91 14.58 22.59 -25.31
C ASN A 91 13.77 23.70 -25.99
N MET A 92 14.31 24.32 -27.05
CA MET A 92 13.62 25.42 -27.72
C MET A 92 12.42 24.96 -28.55
N GLU A 93 12.45 23.75 -29.12
CA GLU A 93 11.29 23.14 -29.81
C GLU A 93 10.13 22.93 -28.85
N MET A 94 10.38 22.40 -27.63
CA MET A 94 9.42 22.29 -26.55
C MET A 94 8.82 23.67 -26.22
N VAL A 95 9.66 24.65 -25.88
CA VAL A 95 9.21 26.00 -25.50
C VAL A 95 8.39 26.66 -26.61
N HIS A 96 8.84 26.60 -27.86
CA HIS A 96 8.12 27.19 -29.00
C HIS A 96 6.74 26.56 -29.23
N ALA A 97 6.64 25.22 -28.98
CA ALA A 97 5.39 24.49 -29.17
C ALA A 97 4.35 24.84 -28.09
N THR A 98 4.79 25.06 -26.84
CA THR A 98 3.89 25.03 -25.67
C THR A 98 3.84 26.32 -24.87
N VAL A 99 4.63 27.34 -25.20
CA VAL A 99 4.70 28.64 -24.47
C VAL A 99 3.34 29.35 -24.31
N ASN A 100 2.39 29.11 -25.22
CA ASN A 100 1.06 29.71 -25.16
C ASN A 100 0.06 28.94 -24.28
N HIS A 101 0.46 27.82 -23.69
CA HIS A 101 -0.39 27.05 -22.77
C HIS A 101 -0.24 27.58 -21.33
N PRO A 102 -1.30 28.15 -20.74
CA PRO A 102 -1.23 28.70 -19.38
C PRO A 102 -1.07 27.61 -18.31
N SER A 103 -1.35 26.36 -18.63
CA SER A 103 -1.09 25.22 -17.74
C SER A 103 0.40 24.94 -17.55
N VAL A 104 1.24 25.23 -18.54
CA VAL A 104 2.70 25.07 -18.43
C VAL A 104 3.24 26.16 -17.50
N VAL A 105 3.77 25.75 -16.34
CA VAL A 105 4.23 26.64 -15.28
C VAL A 105 5.71 26.48 -14.94
N ILE A 106 6.34 25.40 -15.38
CA ILE A 106 7.76 25.07 -15.20
C ILE A 106 8.31 24.52 -16.52
N TRP A 107 9.51 24.94 -16.89
CA TRP A 107 10.31 24.31 -17.94
C TRP A 107 11.33 23.37 -17.32
N SER A 108 11.39 22.12 -17.79
CA SER A 108 12.39 21.13 -17.39
C SER A 108 13.38 20.90 -18.55
N LEU A 109 14.68 21.03 -18.26
CA LEU A 109 15.72 20.91 -19.29
C LEU A 109 15.91 19.48 -19.81
N GLY A 110 15.41 18.47 -19.09
CA GLY A 110 15.55 17.06 -19.39
C GLY A 110 15.62 16.23 -18.13
N ASN A 111 15.90 14.95 -18.28
CA ASN A 111 15.99 13.97 -17.21
C ASN A 111 17.32 13.24 -17.24
N GLU A 112 17.93 13.01 -16.05
CA GLU A 112 19.08 12.11 -15.83
C GLU A 112 20.16 12.12 -16.92
N ALA A 113 20.51 13.31 -17.39
CA ALA A 113 21.46 13.49 -18.50
C ALA A 113 22.79 14.18 -18.11
N GLY A 114 23.13 14.16 -16.80
CA GLY A 114 24.35 14.70 -16.24
C GLY A 114 24.39 16.22 -16.12
N PRO A 115 25.41 16.79 -15.44
CA PRO A 115 25.46 18.22 -15.07
C PRO A 115 26.22 19.08 -16.11
N GLY A 116 26.27 18.67 -17.37
CA GLY A 116 27.19 19.25 -18.36
C GLY A 116 26.86 20.65 -18.83
N LYS A 117 27.84 21.30 -19.47
CA LYS A 117 27.77 22.68 -19.96
C LYS A 117 26.69 22.93 -20.99
N ASN A 118 26.26 21.89 -21.74
CA ASN A 118 25.19 22.06 -22.73
C ASN A 118 23.88 22.50 -22.07
N PHE A 119 23.60 22.13 -20.82
CA PHE A 119 22.41 22.57 -20.09
C PHE A 119 22.48 24.05 -19.68
N VAL A 120 23.67 24.64 -19.49
CA VAL A 120 23.84 26.08 -19.32
C VAL A 120 23.33 26.83 -20.57
N GLU A 121 23.69 26.32 -21.74
CA GLU A 121 23.25 26.91 -23.01
C GLU A 121 21.74 26.73 -23.23
N CYS A 122 21.16 25.59 -22.82
CA CYS A 122 19.70 25.39 -22.83
C CYS A 122 18.98 26.41 -21.93
N TYR A 123 19.43 26.55 -20.69
CA TYR A 123 18.88 27.55 -19.76
C TYR A 123 18.94 28.96 -20.34
N ASN A 124 20.11 29.36 -20.85
CA ASN A 124 20.30 30.70 -21.45
C ASN A 124 19.37 30.93 -22.65
N ALA A 125 19.20 29.93 -23.51
CA ALA A 125 18.31 30.02 -24.67
C ALA A 125 16.84 30.17 -24.24
N ILE A 126 16.38 29.39 -23.27
CA ILE A 126 15.01 29.51 -22.72
C ILE A 126 14.81 30.90 -22.11
N LYS A 127 15.71 31.36 -21.25
CA LYS A 127 15.57 32.64 -20.55
C LYS A 127 15.68 33.85 -21.49
N ALA A 128 16.37 33.72 -22.64
CA ALA A 128 16.37 34.73 -23.68
C ALA A 128 15.02 34.85 -24.39
N TYR A 129 14.20 33.80 -24.41
CA TYR A 129 12.89 33.77 -25.07
C TYR A 129 11.72 33.94 -24.09
N ASP A 130 11.72 33.21 -22.97
CA ASP A 130 10.68 33.24 -21.92
C ASP A 130 11.26 33.48 -20.54
N THR A 131 11.00 34.65 -19.96
CA THR A 131 11.39 35.01 -18.60
C THR A 131 10.26 34.80 -17.59
N SER A 132 9.06 34.43 -18.05
CA SER A 132 7.87 34.35 -17.19
C SER A 132 7.79 33.09 -16.34
N ARG A 133 8.43 32.01 -16.77
CA ARG A 133 8.39 30.73 -16.11
C ARG A 133 9.76 30.35 -15.52
N PRO A 134 9.80 29.70 -14.35
CA PRO A 134 11.03 29.13 -13.82
C PRO A 134 11.47 27.92 -14.63
N VAL A 135 12.77 27.66 -14.61
CA VAL A 135 13.42 26.51 -15.22
C VAL A 135 13.97 25.64 -14.11
N GLN A 136 13.77 24.33 -14.21
CA GLN A 136 14.33 23.32 -13.32
C GLN A 136 15.23 22.33 -14.06
N TYR A 137 16.15 21.71 -13.36
CA TYR A 137 16.93 20.55 -13.78
C TYR A 137 17.59 19.91 -12.55
N GLU A 138 17.22 18.68 -12.22
CA GLU A 138 17.57 18.02 -10.97
C GLU A 138 19.07 17.65 -10.85
N ARG A 139 19.78 17.50 -11.98
CA ARG A 139 21.22 17.17 -11.98
C ARG A 139 22.14 18.37 -11.87
N ASN A 140 21.62 19.59 -12.03
CA ASN A 140 22.41 20.80 -11.86
C ASN A 140 21.56 22.00 -11.41
N ASN A 141 21.26 22.05 -10.11
CA ASN A 141 20.45 23.13 -9.53
C ASN A 141 21.14 24.51 -9.59
N GLU A 142 22.46 24.57 -9.76
CA GLU A 142 23.19 25.85 -9.75
C GLU A 142 22.84 26.72 -10.94
N ILE A 143 22.57 26.11 -12.10
CA ILE A 143 22.35 26.83 -13.36
C ILE A 143 20.90 27.25 -13.59
N VAL A 144 19.94 26.74 -12.82
CA VAL A 144 18.48 26.92 -13.03
C VAL A 144 17.84 27.80 -11.95
N ASP A 145 16.56 28.14 -12.11
CA ASP A 145 15.87 29.10 -11.24
C ASP A 145 15.48 28.51 -9.88
N MET A 146 15.27 27.21 -9.80
CA MET A 146 14.72 26.52 -8.61
C MET A 146 15.49 25.24 -8.29
N GLY A 147 15.38 24.80 -7.04
CA GLY A 147 15.93 23.52 -6.61
C GLY A 147 15.05 22.35 -7.02
N SER A 148 15.66 21.22 -7.35
CA SER A 148 14.97 19.97 -7.60
C SER A 148 15.85 18.77 -7.20
N ASN A 149 15.20 17.65 -6.89
CA ASN A 149 15.86 16.37 -6.65
C ASN A 149 14.90 15.23 -6.96
N GLN A 150 15.46 14.04 -7.19
CA GLN A 150 14.74 12.79 -7.31
C GLN A 150 14.93 11.97 -6.04
N TYR A 151 13.85 11.34 -5.56
CA TYR A 151 13.83 10.40 -4.43
C TYR A 151 14.54 10.87 -3.16
N PRO A 152 14.36 12.13 -2.69
CA PRO A 152 14.87 12.49 -1.38
C PRO A 152 14.20 11.61 -0.33
N SER A 153 14.95 11.19 0.69
CA SER A 153 14.35 10.52 1.85
C SER A 153 13.43 11.48 2.63
N ILE A 154 12.58 10.97 3.51
CA ILE A 154 11.74 11.81 4.38
C ILE A 154 12.61 12.76 5.22
N VAL A 155 13.73 12.26 5.76
CA VAL A 155 14.67 13.07 6.53
C VAL A 155 15.27 14.20 5.67
N GLN A 156 15.65 13.91 4.44
CA GLN A 156 16.12 14.94 3.50
C GLN A 156 15.01 15.93 3.15
N THR A 157 13.78 15.46 2.96
CA THR A 157 12.63 16.33 2.70
C THR A 157 12.35 17.27 3.89
N GLN A 158 12.48 16.79 5.11
CA GLN A 158 12.38 17.61 6.32
C GLN A 158 13.51 18.63 6.40
N ASP A 159 14.73 18.26 6.03
CA ASP A 159 15.87 19.17 5.96
C ASP A 159 15.66 20.27 4.91
N ILE A 160 15.17 19.92 3.71
CA ILE A 160 14.77 20.88 2.68
C ILE A 160 13.67 21.80 3.21
N ALA A 161 12.66 21.25 3.88
CA ALA A 161 11.54 22.01 4.45
C ALA A 161 11.97 23.03 5.51
N SER A 162 13.10 22.83 6.18
CA SER A 162 13.65 23.76 7.15
C SER A 162 13.98 25.13 6.56
N GLY A 163 14.29 25.21 5.26
CA GLY A 163 14.69 26.43 4.55
C GLY A 163 16.05 26.99 4.97
N THR A 164 16.82 26.26 5.79
CA THR A 164 18.06 26.75 6.39
C THR A 164 19.32 26.14 5.79
N ASN A 165 19.20 25.01 5.09
CA ASN A 165 20.34 24.33 4.50
C ASN A 165 20.78 25.04 3.21
N PRO A 166 22.01 25.62 3.16
CA PRO A 166 22.49 26.39 2.01
C PRO A 166 22.77 25.56 0.75
N TYR A 167 22.75 24.24 0.85
CA TYR A 167 22.92 23.35 -0.30
C TYR A 167 21.69 23.30 -1.19
N TYR A 168 20.51 23.68 -0.68
CA TYR A 168 19.27 23.64 -1.44
C TYR A 168 18.91 25.02 -1.99
N LYS A 169 18.48 25.05 -3.24
CA LYS A 169 17.95 26.23 -3.88
C LYS A 169 16.42 26.26 -3.74
N TYR A 170 15.86 27.43 -3.53
CA TYR A 170 14.42 27.61 -3.32
C TYR A 170 13.79 28.56 -4.35
N PRO A 171 12.49 28.36 -4.74
CA PRO A 171 11.64 27.29 -4.25
C PRO A 171 12.17 25.92 -4.66
N PHE A 172 11.77 24.85 -3.94
CA PHE A 172 12.20 23.50 -4.21
C PHE A 172 11.05 22.64 -4.74
N HIS A 173 11.32 21.80 -5.74
CA HIS A 173 10.40 20.83 -6.31
C HIS A 173 10.98 19.42 -6.24
N ILE A 174 10.16 18.43 -5.93
CA ILE A 174 10.60 17.03 -5.97
C ILE A 174 10.12 16.45 -7.30
N SER A 175 11.01 16.39 -8.29
CA SER A 175 10.67 15.94 -9.65
C SER A 175 10.22 14.48 -9.71
N GLU A 176 10.77 13.65 -8.81
CA GLU A 176 10.36 12.24 -8.66
C GLU A 176 10.45 11.81 -7.19
N TYR A 177 9.41 11.12 -6.71
CA TYR A 177 9.41 10.49 -5.38
C TYR A 177 8.35 9.40 -5.29
N ALA A 178 8.32 8.70 -4.16
CA ALA A 178 7.29 7.71 -3.84
C ALA A 178 7.09 6.68 -4.98
N HIS A 179 8.19 6.06 -5.42
CA HIS A 179 8.24 5.09 -6.53
C HIS A 179 7.15 4.03 -6.41
N SER A 180 6.14 4.07 -7.30
CA SER A 180 4.88 3.34 -7.17
C SER A 180 4.88 1.95 -7.82
N MET A 181 6.07 1.37 -8.00
CA MET A 181 6.23 0.05 -8.61
C MET A 181 5.59 -1.06 -7.76
N GLY A 182 4.77 -1.88 -8.39
CA GLY A 182 4.10 -3.00 -7.73
C GLY A 182 3.17 -2.59 -6.59
N ASN A 183 3.33 -3.20 -5.42
CA ASN A 183 2.58 -2.86 -4.21
C ASN A 183 3.37 -1.86 -3.35
N ALA A 184 3.26 -0.60 -3.66
CA ALA A 184 4.10 0.46 -3.15
C ALA A 184 3.34 1.67 -2.62
N ILE A 185 4.04 2.78 -2.54
CA ILE A 185 3.76 4.08 -1.94
C ILE A 185 3.68 4.00 -0.41
N GLY A 186 4.81 3.66 0.22
CA GLY A 186 4.95 3.80 1.67
C GLY A 186 5.22 5.25 2.10
N ASN A 187 4.71 5.61 3.26
CA ASN A 187 5.00 6.87 3.95
C ASN A 187 4.67 8.16 3.16
N LEU A 188 3.73 8.11 2.23
CA LEU A 188 3.35 9.30 1.45
C LEU A 188 2.84 10.44 2.35
N VAL A 189 2.14 10.13 3.42
CA VAL A 189 1.67 11.12 4.40
C VAL A 189 2.83 11.84 5.08
N ASP A 190 3.91 11.14 5.41
CA ASP A 190 5.08 11.73 6.08
C ASP A 190 5.82 12.71 5.17
N TYR A 191 5.92 12.43 3.87
CA TYR A 191 6.40 13.39 2.87
C TYR A 191 5.53 14.65 2.86
N TRP A 192 4.20 14.49 2.86
CA TRP A 192 3.28 15.62 2.76
C TRP A 192 3.18 16.41 4.06
N ASP A 193 3.39 15.80 5.21
CA ASP A 193 3.54 16.52 6.48
C ASP A 193 4.77 17.46 6.43
N ALA A 194 5.89 17.00 5.86
CA ALA A 194 7.06 17.85 5.66
C ALA A 194 6.81 18.94 4.60
N ILE A 195 6.24 18.59 3.44
CA ILE A 195 5.96 19.54 2.34
C ILE A 195 4.97 20.62 2.77
N GLU A 196 3.87 20.25 3.45
CA GLU A 196 2.84 21.20 3.89
C GLU A 196 3.25 22.03 5.13
N SER A 197 4.33 21.68 5.82
CA SER A 197 4.85 22.42 6.97
C SER A 197 5.52 23.76 6.58
N THR A 198 5.82 23.96 5.31
CA THR A 198 6.64 25.06 4.81
C THR A 198 6.11 25.65 3.49
N ASN A 199 6.62 26.83 3.13
CA ASN A 199 6.45 27.42 1.79
C ASN A 199 7.70 27.25 0.92
N PHE A 200 8.73 26.55 1.37
CA PHE A 200 9.96 26.36 0.61
C PHE A 200 9.86 25.25 -0.42
N ILE A 201 9.01 24.24 -0.17
CA ILE A 201 8.76 23.14 -1.10
C ILE A 201 7.42 23.36 -1.82
N MET A 202 7.47 23.39 -3.14
CA MET A 202 6.27 23.57 -3.99
C MET A 202 5.38 22.32 -4.02
N GLY A 203 5.95 21.17 -3.81
CA GLY A 203 5.35 19.85 -3.92
C GLY A 203 6.26 18.88 -4.65
N GLY A 204 5.66 17.87 -5.29
CA GLY A 204 6.42 16.88 -6.06
C GLY A 204 5.54 16.04 -6.96
N ALA A 205 6.16 15.28 -7.86
CA ALA A 205 5.51 14.38 -8.79
C ALA A 205 5.85 12.91 -8.45
N ILE A 206 4.84 12.12 -8.10
CA ILE A 206 5.00 10.68 -7.83
C ILE A 206 5.49 9.97 -9.10
N TRP A 207 6.45 9.09 -8.99
CA TRP A 207 6.86 8.19 -10.05
C TRP A 207 6.06 6.88 -9.98
N ASP A 208 5.11 6.54 -10.90
CA ASP A 208 4.54 7.43 -11.88
C ASP A 208 3.00 7.28 -11.97
N TRP A 209 2.35 7.75 -13.02
CA TRP A 209 0.91 7.76 -13.16
C TRP A 209 0.32 6.39 -13.52
N VAL A 210 0.86 5.70 -14.54
CA VAL A 210 0.28 4.48 -15.10
C VAL A 210 1.33 3.40 -15.31
N ASP A 211 1.04 2.16 -14.94
CA ASP A 211 1.87 1.02 -15.29
C ASP A 211 2.03 0.93 -16.82
N GLN A 212 3.27 0.92 -17.33
CA GLN A 212 3.59 1.05 -18.74
C GLN A 212 3.66 -0.31 -19.46
N ALA A 213 2.69 -1.17 -19.23
CA ALA A 213 2.58 -2.46 -19.91
C ALA A 213 1.82 -2.37 -21.23
N ILE A 214 2.06 -3.34 -22.09
CA ILE A 214 1.27 -3.61 -23.28
C ILE A 214 0.64 -4.99 -23.18
N TYR A 215 -0.45 -5.24 -23.93
CA TYR A 215 -1.09 -6.54 -23.91
C TYR A 215 -0.21 -7.62 -24.53
N GLY A 216 0.00 -8.70 -23.78
CA GLY A 216 0.50 -9.98 -24.24
C GLY A 216 -0.59 -11.06 -24.23
N TYR A 217 -0.33 -12.16 -24.91
CA TYR A 217 -1.23 -13.32 -24.95
C TYR A 217 -0.42 -14.60 -24.76
N ASP A 218 -0.85 -15.43 -23.81
CA ASP A 218 -0.22 -16.74 -23.63
C ASP A 218 -0.42 -17.62 -24.88
N ALA A 219 0.65 -18.16 -25.40
CA ALA A 219 0.62 -18.91 -26.66
C ALA A 219 -0.14 -20.25 -26.55
N LYS A 220 -0.30 -20.80 -25.33
CA LYS A 220 -0.94 -22.10 -25.09
C LYS A 220 -2.40 -21.96 -24.72
N THR A 221 -2.73 -20.99 -23.85
CA THR A 221 -4.09 -20.81 -23.31
C THR A 221 -4.86 -19.72 -24.03
N GLY A 222 -4.18 -18.78 -24.68
CA GLY A 222 -4.77 -17.57 -25.26
C GLY A 222 -5.13 -16.51 -24.21
N ASP A 223 -4.76 -16.71 -22.95
CA ASP A 223 -5.03 -15.77 -21.89
C ASP A 223 -4.30 -14.44 -22.14
N ARG A 224 -5.05 -13.33 -22.02
CA ARG A 224 -4.51 -12.00 -22.12
C ARG A 224 -3.89 -11.58 -20.80
N PHE A 225 -2.69 -11.01 -20.85
CA PHE A 225 -2.00 -10.48 -19.69
C PHE A 225 -1.37 -9.10 -20.00
N TRP A 226 -0.94 -8.39 -18.99
CA TRP A 226 -0.12 -7.20 -19.15
C TRP A 226 1.35 -7.61 -19.23
N GLY A 227 1.90 -7.47 -20.43
CA GLY A 227 3.26 -7.82 -20.72
C GLY A 227 4.22 -6.68 -20.39
N TYR A 228 5.40 -7.04 -19.93
CA TYR A 228 6.46 -6.14 -19.53
C TYR A 228 7.82 -6.71 -19.95
N GLY A 229 8.95 -6.10 -19.58
CA GLY A 229 10.28 -6.53 -20.04
C GLY A 229 10.51 -8.02 -19.86
N GLY A 230 10.97 -8.68 -20.94
CA GLY A 230 11.20 -10.12 -21.03
C GLY A 230 10.02 -10.95 -21.55
N ASP A 231 8.82 -10.36 -21.69
CA ASP A 231 7.65 -11.06 -22.25
C ASP A 231 7.62 -11.03 -23.79
N PHE A 232 8.45 -10.19 -24.41
CA PHE A 232 8.47 -9.97 -25.84
C PHE A 232 9.87 -10.16 -26.43
N GLY A 233 9.96 -10.90 -27.53
CA GLY A 233 11.21 -11.17 -28.23
C GLY A 233 11.93 -12.42 -27.73
N ASP A 234 13.23 -12.50 -28.00
CA ASP A 234 14.05 -13.67 -27.65
C ASP A 234 14.52 -13.58 -26.20
N ASP A 235 14.61 -14.70 -25.51
CA ASP A 235 15.00 -14.84 -24.09
C ASP A 235 16.38 -14.25 -23.75
N ASN A 236 17.21 -13.99 -24.74
CA ASN A 236 18.58 -13.49 -24.56
C ASN A 236 18.71 -11.96 -24.69
N LYS A 237 17.61 -11.24 -24.92
CA LYS A 237 17.68 -9.77 -25.03
C LYS A 237 17.70 -9.12 -23.66
N PRO A 238 18.66 -8.23 -23.37
CA PRO A 238 18.65 -7.44 -22.13
C PRO A 238 17.34 -6.67 -21.98
N ASN A 239 16.76 -6.69 -20.77
CA ASN A 239 15.56 -5.96 -20.43
C ASN A 239 15.53 -5.66 -18.92
N ASP A 240 14.69 -4.74 -18.48
CA ASP A 240 14.55 -4.36 -17.08
C ASP A 240 13.34 -5.00 -16.37
N GLY A 241 12.77 -6.04 -16.97
CA GLY A 241 11.68 -6.79 -16.37
C GLY A 241 10.47 -5.90 -16.06
N MET A 242 9.99 -5.96 -14.79
CA MET A 242 8.83 -5.21 -14.32
C MET A 242 9.13 -3.73 -14.04
N PHE A 243 10.32 -3.22 -14.34
CA PHE A 243 10.72 -1.86 -13.96
C PHE A 243 9.91 -0.74 -14.64
N CYS A 244 9.10 -1.07 -15.63
CA CYS A 244 8.11 -0.18 -16.25
C CYS A 244 6.72 -0.19 -15.56
N MET A 245 6.52 -0.98 -14.49
CA MET A 245 5.24 -1.14 -13.79
C MET A 245 5.14 -0.23 -12.57
N ASN A 246 5.39 1.06 -12.79
CA ASN A 246 5.60 2.05 -11.72
C ASN A 246 4.35 2.86 -11.36
N GLY A 247 3.22 2.64 -12.04
CA GLY A 247 2.04 3.48 -11.94
C GLY A 247 1.26 3.37 -10.63
N VAL A 248 0.58 4.45 -10.26
CA VAL A 248 -0.51 4.41 -9.27
C VAL A 248 -1.79 3.80 -9.85
N MET A 249 -1.85 3.72 -11.18
CA MET A 249 -2.92 3.08 -11.95
C MET A 249 -2.37 1.87 -12.69
N ARG A 250 -3.24 0.87 -12.92
CA ARG A 250 -2.94 -0.24 -13.84
C ARG A 250 -2.92 0.26 -15.30
N PRO A 251 -2.39 -0.53 -16.26
CA PRO A 251 -2.28 -0.09 -17.66
C PRO A 251 -3.62 0.29 -18.31
N ASP A 252 -4.74 -0.29 -17.85
CA ASP A 252 -6.11 -0.01 -18.31
C ASP A 252 -6.77 1.19 -17.61
N LEU A 253 -6.00 1.94 -16.82
CA LEU A 253 -6.47 3.06 -15.99
C LEU A 253 -7.48 2.62 -14.91
N THR A 254 -7.40 1.38 -14.42
CA THR A 254 -8.06 1.00 -13.18
C THR A 254 -7.19 1.31 -11.97
N PRO A 255 -7.75 1.88 -10.89
CA PRO A 255 -6.96 2.26 -9.72
C PRO A 255 -6.26 1.07 -9.07
N LYS A 256 -4.98 1.22 -8.72
CA LYS A 256 -4.29 0.37 -7.75
C LYS A 256 -4.59 0.87 -6.33
N ALA A 257 -4.20 0.12 -5.32
CA ALA A 257 -4.40 0.52 -3.92
C ALA A 257 -3.73 1.88 -3.60
N GLN A 258 -2.61 2.16 -4.23
CA GLN A 258 -1.86 3.42 -4.13
C GLN A 258 -2.69 4.65 -4.49
N TYR A 259 -3.57 4.56 -5.49
CA TYR A 259 -4.41 5.67 -5.91
C TYR A 259 -5.29 6.22 -4.78
N PHE A 260 -5.81 5.34 -3.93
CA PHE A 260 -6.65 5.76 -2.80
C PHE A 260 -5.84 6.46 -1.71
N GLU A 261 -4.59 6.05 -1.50
CA GLU A 261 -3.66 6.76 -0.62
C GLU A 261 -3.31 8.14 -1.17
N VAL A 262 -2.97 8.23 -2.47
CA VAL A 262 -2.73 9.51 -3.15
C VAL A 262 -3.94 10.43 -3.03
N LYS A 263 -5.15 9.93 -3.34
CA LYS A 263 -6.40 10.71 -3.22
C LYS A 263 -6.56 11.30 -1.82
N LYS A 264 -6.26 10.53 -0.78
CA LYS A 264 -6.38 10.96 0.61
C LYS A 264 -5.31 11.98 0.98
N VAL A 265 -4.06 11.69 0.73
CA VAL A 265 -2.94 12.56 1.11
C VAL A 265 -2.96 13.86 0.32
N TYR A 266 -3.38 13.81 -0.94
CA TYR A 266 -3.48 14.98 -1.83
C TYR A 266 -4.74 15.84 -1.62
N GLN A 267 -5.62 15.50 -0.69
CA GLN A 267 -6.82 16.31 -0.47
C GLN A 267 -6.49 17.75 -0.07
N ASN A 268 -7.32 18.69 -0.57
CA ASN A 268 -7.15 20.12 -0.34
C ASN A 268 -7.85 20.63 0.93
N VAL A 269 -8.12 19.74 1.86
CA VAL A 269 -8.75 20.06 3.15
C VAL A 269 -8.03 19.35 4.28
N GLY A 270 -7.90 20.00 5.40
CA GLY A 270 -7.53 19.39 6.68
C GLY A 270 -8.73 19.40 7.62
N VAL A 271 -8.98 18.28 8.31
CA VAL A 271 -9.98 18.22 9.37
C VAL A 271 -9.29 17.72 10.63
N LYS A 272 -9.42 18.48 11.73
CA LYS A 272 -8.80 18.14 13.01
C LYS A 272 -9.81 18.20 14.14
N ALA A 273 -9.65 17.31 15.12
CA ALA A 273 -10.37 17.39 16.38
C ALA A 273 -9.96 18.64 17.17
N VAL A 274 -10.93 19.37 17.70
CA VAL A 274 -10.72 20.47 18.64
C VAL A 274 -11.20 20.04 20.04
N ASP A 275 -12.47 19.68 20.17
CA ASP A 275 -13.05 19.10 21.37
C ASP A 275 -14.20 18.16 20.98
N LEU A 276 -13.87 16.90 20.74
CA LEU A 276 -14.86 15.92 20.29
C LEU A 276 -15.92 15.58 21.36
N LYS A 277 -15.67 15.87 22.64
CA LYS A 277 -16.74 15.77 23.67
C LYS A 277 -17.83 16.79 23.45
N LYS A 278 -17.50 17.93 22.85
CA LYS A 278 -18.44 18.98 22.43
C LYS A 278 -18.79 18.92 20.94
N GLY A 279 -18.32 17.90 20.23
CA GLY A 279 -18.51 17.76 18.81
C GLY A 279 -17.68 18.76 17.95
N GLN A 280 -16.67 19.42 18.51
CA GLN A 280 -15.95 20.49 17.83
C GLN A 280 -14.81 19.95 16.97
N ILE A 281 -14.80 20.35 15.69
CA ILE A 281 -13.76 20.09 14.70
C ILE A 281 -13.31 21.38 14.04
N GLU A 282 -12.05 21.46 13.60
CA GLU A 282 -11.50 22.49 12.74
C GLU A 282 -11.45 21.99 11.30
N ILE A 283 -11.98 22.77 10.36
CA ILE A 283 -11.80 22.56 8.92
C ILE A 283 -10.85 23.64 8.41
N PHE A 284 -9.76 23.20 7.76
CA PHE A 284 -8.75 24.04 7.13
C PHE A 284 -8.81 23.89 5.61
N ASN A 285 -9.01 25.00 4.90
CA ASN A 285 -8.88 25.04 3.44
C ASN A 285 -7.40 25.15 3.05
N LYS A 286 -6.84 24.11 2.48
CA LYS A 286 -5.44 24.07 2.05
C LYS A 286 -5.22 24.74 0.68
N ASN A 287 -6.29 25.07 -0.08
CA ASN A 287 -6.15 25.79 -1.34
C ASN A 287 -5.56 27.19 -1.15
N TYR A 288 -4.80 27.67 -2.13
CA TYR A 288 -4.21 29.00 -2.15
C TYR A 288 -5.13 30.05 -2.82
N PHE A 289 -5.99 29.62 -3.74
CA PHE A 289 -6.75 30.54 -4.60
C PHE A 289 -8.27 30.29 -4.51
N GLU A 290 -8.70 29.08 -4.18
CA GLU A 290 -10.11 28.67 -4.25
C GLU A 290 -10.71 28.44 -2.86
N PRO A 291 -11.91 28.96 -2.60
CA PRO A 291 -12.68 28.62 -1.41
C PRO A 291 -13.19 27.17 -1.51
N LEU A 292 -13.47 26.55 -0.38
CA LEU A 292 -14.12 25.23 -0.36
C LEU A 292 -15.58 25.37 -0.81
N ARG A 293 -15.92 24.76 -1.94
CA ARG A 293 -17.26 24.80 -2.56
C ARG A 293 -17.89 23.42 -2.59
N TYR A 294 -17.89 22.74 -1.44
CA TYR A 294 -18.43 21.38 -1.30
C TYR A 294 -19.66 21.38 -0.40
N GLN A 295 -20.55 20.44 -0.62
CA GLN A 295 -21.51 20.07 0.39
C GLN A 295 -20.76 19.25 1.44
N ILE A 296 -20.78 19.69 2.70
CA ILE A 296 -20.11 18.98 3.79
C ILE A 296 -21.15 18.23 4.58
N VAL A 297 -20.96 16.93 4.72
CA VAL A 297 -21.78 16.05 5.55
C VAL A 297 -20.91 15.30 6.54
N TRP A 298 -21.52 14.84 7.62
CA TRP A 298 -20.84 13.99 8.58
C TRP A 298 -21.75 12.83 9.01
N SER A 299 -21.11 11.76 9.49
CA SER A 299 -21.78 10.57 10.02
C SER A 299 -21.10 10.11 11.30
N LEU A 300 -21.88 9.47 12.18
CA LEU A 300 -21.38 8.84 13.42
C LEU A 300 -21.38 7.32 13.22
N TRP A 301 -20.27 6.73 13.59
CA TRP A 301 -20.03 5.29 13.44
C TRP A 301 -19.77 4.68 14.83
N LYS A 302 -20.39 3.53 15.10
CA LYS A 302 -20.21 2.74 16.31
C LYS A 302 -19.73 1.35 15.93
N ASP A 303 -18.61 0.92 16.48
CA ASP A 303 -18.01 -0.42 16.25
C ASP A 303 -17.99 -0.82 14.76
N GLY A 304 -17.62 0.13 13.91
CA GLY A 304 -17.51 -0.01 12.46
C GLY A 304 -18.82 0.05 11.68
N ALA A 305 -19.98 0.26 12.33
CA ALA A 305 -21.28 0.43 11.69
C ALA A 305 -21.76 1.88 11.77
N CYS A 306 -22.34 2.40 10.67
CA CYS A 306 -22.93 3.74 10.67
C CYS A 306 -24.22 3.75 11.51
N VAL A 307 -24.28 4.63 12.53
CA VAL A 307 -25.44 4.77 13.42
C VAL A 307 -26.19 6.10 13.23
N LEU A 308 -25.53 7.09 12.61
CA LEU A 308 -26.14 8.36 12.22
C LEU A 308 -25.51 8.81 10.93
N ASP A 309 -26.28 8.91 9.86
CA ASP A 309 -25.77 9.16 8.51
C ASP A 309 -26.19 10.53 7.96
N ASN A 310 -25.41 11.03 6.98
CA ASN A 310 -25.70 12.19 6.14
C ASN A 310 -26.16 13.47 6.87
N GLN A 311 -25.58 13.76 8.03
CA GLN A 311 -25.89 15.00 8.75
C GLN A 311 -25.23 16.18 8.04
N SER A 312 -26.01 17.15 7.61
CA SER A 312 -25.48 18.35 6.96
C SER A 312 -24.69 19.22 7.96
N LEU A 313 -23.45 19.55 7.61
CA LEU A 313 -22.63 20.44 8.42
C LEU A 313 -22.68 21.88 7.93
N MET A 314 -22.71 22.10 6.63
CA MET A 314 -22.71 23.41 5.98
C MET A 314 -23.88 23.57 5.03
N GLY A 315 -24.56 24.72 5.16
CA GLY A 315 -25.44 25.23 4.10
C GLY A 315 -24.62 25.92 2.98
N PRO A 316 -25.24 26.24 1.83
CA PRO A 316 -24.56 26.80 0.68
C PRO A 316 -23.89 28.18 0.91
N LYS A 317 -24.10 28.80 2.05
CA LYS A 317 -23.55 30.13 2.41
C LYS A 317 -22.30 30.07 3.31
N ASN A 318 -21.92 28.91 3.82
CA ASN A 318 -20.76 28.77 4.70
C ASN A 318 -19.54 28.32 3.86
N ILE A 319 -18.74 29.29 3.48
CA ILE A 319 -17.56 29.07 2.62
C ILE A 319 -16.31 29.34 3.46
N VAL A 320 -15.41 28.35 3.53
CA VAL A 320 -14.07 28.53 4.09
C VAL A 320 -13.17 29.06 3.00
N GLY A 321 -12.69 30.28 3.16
CA GLY A 321 -11.79 30.95 2.19
C GLY A 321 -10.43 30.24 2.05
N PRO A 322 -9.64 30.64 1.00
CA PRO A 322 -8.30 30.07 0.81
C PRO A 322 -7.40 30.29 2.03
N ARG A 323 -6.71 29.26 2.48
CA ARG A 323 -5.83 29.25 3.67
C ARG A 323 -6.50 29.61 4.99
N GLU A 324 -7.84 29.64 5.03
CA GLU A 324 -8.62 29.89 6.23
C GLU A 324 -8.96 28.61 6.99
N LYS A 325 -9.17 28.79 8.29
CA LYS A 325 -9.62 27.77 9.23
C LYS A 325 -10.95 28.18 9.86
N GLN A 326 -11.83 27.20 10.05
CA GLN A 326 -13.11 27.44 10.70
C GLN A 326 -13.47 26.27 11.62
N ILE A 327 -13.98 26.60 12.82
CA ILE A 327 -14.47 25.60 13.78
C ILE A 327 -15.96 25.36 13.51
N TYR A 328 -16.34 24.08 13.48
CA TYR A 328 -17.70 23.60 13.34
C TYR A 328 -18.07 22.71 14.51
N THR A 329 -19.36 22.61 14.80
CA THR A 329 -19.88 21.73 15.83
C THR A 329 -20.76 20.65 15.19
N LEU A 330 -20.40 19.41 15.40
CA LEU A 330 -21.16 18.22 15.03
C LEU A 330 -22.22 17.99 16.12
N ASN A 331 -23.48 17.85 15.72
CA ASN A 331 -24.58 17.75 16.65
C ASN A 331 -24.84 16.30 17.08
N TYR A 332 -24.02 15.78 17.99
CA TYR A 332 -24.25 14.53 18.70
C TYR A 332 -24.04 14.73 20.21
N ASP A 333 -24.68 13.91 21.03
CA ASP A 333 -24.52 13.94 22.47
C ASP A 333 -23.51 12.90 22.94
N TYR A 334 -22.32 13.39 23.32
CA TYR A 334 -21.24 12.52 23.79
C TYR A 334 -21.63 11.71 25.05
N SER A 335 -22.53 12.24 25.90
CA SER A 335 -22.95 11.56 27.13
C SER A 335 -23.81 10.32 26.87
N GLN A 336 -24.41 10.22 25.69
CA GLN A 336 -25.24 9.09 25.28
C GLN A 336 -24.41 7.99 24.57
N LEU A 337 -23.11 8.20 24.34
CA LEU A 337 -22.27 7.19 23.72
C LEU A 337 -22.00 6.07 24.74
N GLU A 338 -22.29 4.85 24.35
CA GLU A 338 -22.15 3.66 25.20
C GLU A 338 -20.72 3.46 25.70
N ALA A 339 -20.57 3.01 26.91
CA ALA A 339 -19.28 2.59 27.46
C ALA A 339 -18.83 1.29 26.80
N GLY A 340 -17.54 1.15 26.51
CA GLY A 340 -16.98 -0.07 25.90
C GLY A 340 -17.10 -0.15 24.36
N SER A 341 -17.89 0.74 23.72
CA SER A 341 -17.96 0.83 22.27
C SER A 341 -16.99 1.86 21.71
N GLU A 342 -16.48 1.62 20.51
CA GLU A 342 -15.61 2.53 19.78
C GLU A 342 -16.45 3.42 18.84
N TYR A 343 -16.24 4.74 18.90
CA TYR A 343 -16.97 5.69 18.07
C TYR A 343 -16.05 6.53 17.20
N PHE A 344 -16.44 6.70 15.95
CA PHE A 344 -15.82 7.62 15.00
C PHE A 344 -16.83 8.58 14.40
N VAL A 345 -16.37 9.78 14.07
CA VAL A 345 -17.08 10.66 13.14
C VAL A 345 -16.34 10.64 11.81
N LYS A 346 -17.08 10.58 10.70
CA LYS A 346 -16.59 10.68 9.33
C LYS A 346 -17.14 11.95 8.72
N VAL A 347 -16.27 12.82 8.23
CA VAL A 347 -16.61 14.10 7.60
C VAL A 347 -16.31 13.99 6.12
N GLN A 348 -17.28 14.26 5.26
CA GLN A 348 -17.17 14.07 3.81
C GLN A 348 -17.49 15.38 3.07
N PHE A 349 -16.71 15.65 2.04
CA PHE A 349 -16.82 16.81 1.16
C PHE A 349 -17.31 16.35 -0.20
N LEU A 350 -18.57 16.62 -0.49
CA LEU A 350 -19.29 16.14 -1.66
C LEU A 350 -19.34 17.21 -2.75
N LEU A 351 -19.23 16.81 -4.02
CA LEU A 351 -19.48 17.71 -5.14
C LEU A 351 -20.92 18.21 -5.09
N GLY A 352 -21.11 19.54 -5.07
CA GLY A 352 -22.43 20.20 -5.01
C GLY A 352 -23.19 20.19 -6.33
N LYS A 353 -22.51 19.88 -7.46
CA LYS A 353 -23.05 19.82 -8.83
C LYS A 353 -22.32 18.76 -9.65
N ASP A 354 -22.90 18.41 -10.80
CA ASP A 354 -22.21 17.59 -11.79
C ASP A 354 -20.96 18.32 -12.32
N MET A 355 -19.86 17.58 -12.35
CA MET A 355 -18.61 18.00 -12.97
C MET A 355 -18.29 17.02 -14.13
N PRO A 356 -17.44 17.38 -15.09
CA PRO A 356 -17.05 16.48 -16.17
C PRO A 356 -16.49 15.13 -15.64
N TRP A 357 -15.76 15.18 -14.55
CA TRP A 357 -15.08 13.99 -13.98
C TRP A 357 -15.90 13.21 -12.96
N ALA A 358 -16.99 13.76 -12.38
CA ALA A 358 -17.83 13.06 -11.42
C ALA A 358 -19.19 13.72 -11.23
N LYS A 359 -20.18 12.94 -10.84
CA LYS A 359 -21.54 13.40 -10.57
C LYS A 359 -21.65 14.13 -9.23
N LYS A 360 -22.70 14.97 -9.08
CA LYS A 360 -23.10 15.54 -7.80
C LYS A 360 -23.19 14.44 -6.73
N GLY A 361 -22.71 14.72 -5.53
CA GLY A 361 -22.66 13.76 -4.42
C GLY A 361 -21.42 12.87 -4.43
N TYR A 362 -20.52 12.97 -5.43
CA TYR A 362 -19.24 12.28 -5.38
C TYR A 362 -18.41 12.76 -4.20
N VAL A 363 -17.89 11.83 -3.37
CA VAL A 363 -17.00 12.12 -2.24
C VAL A 363 -15.61 12.46 -2.80
N GLN A 364 -15.31 13.76 -2.82
CA GLN A 364 -14.00 14.24 -3.28
C GLN A 364 -12.94 14.07 -2.21
N MET A 365 -13.28 14.41 -0.96
CA MET A 365 -12.38 14.36 0.19
C MET A 365 -13.14 13.87 1.42
N GLU A 366 -12.45 13.25 2.36
CA GLU A 366 -13.05 12.77 3.61
C GLU A 366 -12.02 12.60 4.73
N GLU A 367 -12.49 12.64 5.97
CA GLU A 367 -11.69 12.45 7.17
C GLU A 367 -12.45 11.62 8.20
N GLN A 368 -11.73 10.78 8.95
CA GLN A 368 -12.28 10.03 10.08
C GLN A 368 -11.55 10.41 11.35
N LEU A 369 -12.32 10.78 12.38
CA LEU A 369 -11.79 11.15 13.69
C LEU A 369 -12.37 10.22 14.76
N ARG A 370 -11.51 9.70 15.63
CA ARG A 370 -11.96 8.88 16.77
C ARG A 370 -12.57 9.77 17.86
N VAL A 371 -13.83 9.48 18.21
CA VAL A 371 -14.58 10.21 19.22
C VAL A 371 -14.42 9.57 20.60
N LYS A 372 -14.53 8.24 20.67
CA LYS A 372 -14.52 7.48 21.93
C LYS A 372 -14.01 6.06 21.69
N GLY A 373 -13.48 5.45 22.72
CA GLY A 373 -12.88 4.11 22.67
C GLY A 373 -11.37 4.17 22.55
N ALA A 374 -10.70 3.17 23.09
CA ALA A 374 -9.27 2.98 22.92
C ALA A 374 -9.01 2.22 21.60
N GLU A 375 -7.79 2.34 21.04
CA GLU A 375 -7.33 1.46 19.95
C GLU A 375 -7.41 -0.04 20.32
N THR A 376 -7.41 -0.31 21.61
CA THR A 376 -7.46 -1.61 22.25
C THR A 376 -8.87 -2.10 22.58
N ALA A 377 -9.93 -1.40 22.16
CA ALA A 377 -11.29 -1.93 22.26
C ALA A 377 -11.49 -3.02 21.19
N ALA A 378 -10.79 -4.14 21.33
CA ALA A 378 -11.41 -5.39 20.94
C ALA A 378 -12.81 -5.38 21.55
N PRO A 379 -13.89 -5.77 20.82
CA PRO A 379 -15.13 -6.09 21.51
C PRO A 379 -14.68 -7.04 22.63
N ALA A 380 -14.90 -6.64 23.90
CA ALA A 380 -14.58 -7.52 25.01
C ALA A 380 -15.22 -8.81 24.57
N LEU A 381 -14.40 -9.85 24.32
CA LEU A 381 -14.91 -11.19 24.09
C LEU A 381 -15.85 -11.34 25.26
N ALA A 382 -17.16 -11.21 25.00
CA ALA A 382 -18.18 -10.84 25.94
C ALA A 382 -17.90 -11.69 27.15
N GLU A 383 -17.73 -11.11 28.36
CA GLU A 383 -17.24 -11.81 29.53
C GLU A 383 -17.65 -13.24 29.39
N GLN A 384 -16.66 -14.06 29.02
CA GLN A 384 -16.95 -15.31 28.26
C GLN A 384 -17.85 -16.05 29.18
N THR A 385 -19.10 -16.10 28.76
CA THR A 385 -20.18 -16.50 29.61
C THR A 385 -19.69 -17.78 30.25
N LYS A 386 -19.47 -17.72 31.54
CA LYS A 386 -19.15 -18.88 32.35
C LYS A 386 -20.28 -19.84 32.01
N ALA A 387 -20.09 -20.59 30.91
CA ALA A 387 -21.13 -21.44 30.42
C ALA A 387 -21.42 -22.38 31.57
N GLU A 388 -22.62 -22.32 32.12
CA GLU A 388 -23.19 -23.39 32.89
C GLU A 388 -23.22 -24.60 31.97
N GLY A 389 -22.11 -25.28 31.81
CA GLY A 389 -21.89 -26.33 30.83
C GLY A 389 -20.79 -27.30 31.30
N ASN A 390 -20.77 -28.46 30.72
CA ASN A 390 -19.85 -29.55 31.05
C ASN A 390 -18.39 -29.10 31.04
N GLU A 391 -17.62 -29.58 32.01
CA GLU A 391 -16.17 -29.41 32.06
C GLU A 391 -15.52 -29.87 30.74
N VAL A 392 -14.53 -29.12 30.28
CA VAL A 392 -13.69 -29.53 29.16
C VAL A 392 -12.88 -30.75 29.55
N SER A 393 -12.93 -31.84 28.78
CA SER A 393 -12.18 -33.05 28.99
C SER A 393 -11.01 -33.14 28.00
N TYR A 394 -9.95 -33.90 28.39
CA TYR A 394 -8.84 -34.16 27.48
C TYR A 394 -8.32 -35.59 27.58
N ALA A 395 -7.69 -36.06 26.50
CA ALA A 395 -6.92 -37.27 26.42
C ALA A 395 -5.59 -36.98 25.70
N SER A 396 -4.51 -37.64 26.11
CA SER A 396 -3.19 -37.53 25.49
C SER A 396 -2.73 -38.91 25.06
N GLU A 397 -2.76 -39.16 23.75
CA GLU A 397 -2.44 -40.48 23.18
C GLU A 397 -1.79 -40.30 21.79
N ASN A 398 -0.89 -41.25 21.46
CA ASN A 398 -0.31 -41.36 20.11
C ASN A 398 0.26 -40.06 19.51
N GLY A 399 0.89 -39.21 20.31
CA GLY A 399 1.48 -37.96 19.86
C GLY A 399 0.45 -36.84 19.61
N ALA A 400 -0.76 -36.98 20.14
CA ALA A 400 -1.81 -35.95 20.06
C ALA A 400 -2.42 -35.67 21.44
N ILE A 401 -2.86 -34.43 21.64
CA ILE A 401 -3.71 -34.02 22.76
C ILE A 401 -5.09 -33.67 22.17
N SER A 402 -6.10 -34.45 22.56
CA SER A 402 -7.49 -34.21 22.15
C SER A 402 -8.26 -33.59 23.30
N VAL A 403 -8.84 -32.41 23.05
CA VAL A 403 -9.67 -31.67 24.01
C VAL A 403 -11.10 -31.63 23.47
N LYS A 404 -12.06 -31.98 24.34
CA LYS A 404 -13.50 -32.04 23.95
C LYS A 404 -14.37 -31.26 24.92
N GLY A 405 -15.25 -30.47 24.39
CA GLY A 405 -16.40 -29.88 25.08
C GLY A 405 -17.72 -30.46 24.59
N LYS A 406 -18.82 -29.79 24.87
CA LYS A 406 -20.16 -30.28 24.50
C LYS A 406 -20.34 -30.35 22.97
N ASP A 407 -20.02 -29.27 22.26
CA ASP A 407 -20.28 -29.12 20.83
C ASP A 407 -19.02 -28.73 20.03
N PHE A 408 -17.82 -29.02 20.59
CA PHE A 408 -16.55 -28.73 19.95
C PHE A 408 -15.47 -29.75 20.29
N ALA A 409 -14.46 -29.84 19.45
CA ALA A 409 -13.23 -30.57 19.71
C ALA A 409 -12.02 -29.83 19.14
N VAL A 410 -10.93 -29.85 19.93
CA VAL A 410 -9.62 -29.30 19.51
C VAL A 410 -8.59 -30.42 19.65
N LYS A 411 -7.76 -30.60 18.61
CA LYS A 411 -6.68 -31.60 18.66
C LYS A 411 -5.36 -30.89 18.35
N PHE A 412 -4.36 -31.19 19.16
CA PHE A 412 -2.99 -30.69 19.02
C PHE A 412 -2.06 -31.80 18.56
N ASP A 413 -1.16 -31.50 17.65
CA ASP A 413 -0.01 -32.34 17.32
C ASP A 413 1.14 -32.01 18.30
N THR A 414 1.56 -32.98 19.08
CA THR A 414 2.62 -32.79 20.08
C THR A 414 4.01 -32.64 19.47
N LYS A 415 4.21 -32.97 18.19
CA LYS A 415 5.48 -32.78 17.48
C LYS A 415 5.69 -31.35 17.04
N THR A 416 4.62 -30.68 16.63
CA THR A 416 4.68 -29.30 16.10
C THR A 416 4.14 -28.26 17.08
N GLY A 417 3.34 -28.66 18.08
CA GLY A 417 2.68 -27.78 19.03
C GLY A 417 1.50 -27.00 18.40
N ALA A 418 1.11 -27.32 17.19
CA ALA A 418 0.03 -26.65 16.48
C ALA A 418 -1.32 -27.37 16.68
N ILE A 419 -2.43 -26.62 16.50
CA ILE A 419 -3.75 -27.21 16.38
C ILE A 419 -3.80 -28.01 15.07
N SER A 420 -4.03 -29.31 15.14
CA SER A 420 -4.15 -30.17 13.97
C SER A 420 -5.59 -30.29 13.47
N GLU A 421 -6.56 -30.23 14.37
CA GLU A 421 -7.98 -30.26 14.06
C GLU A 421 -8.75 -29.32 15.00
N LEU A 422 -9.73 -28.59 14.45
CA LEU A 422 -10.70 -27.81 15.24
C LEU A 422 -12.08 -27.98 14.60
N THR A 423 -13.04 -28.42 15.42
CA THR A 423 -14.42 -28.63 14.98
C THR A 423 -15.42 -27.98 15.91
N TYR A 424 -16.49 -27.42 15.36
CA TYR A 424 -17.65 -26.95 16.09
C TYR A 424 -18.90 -27.67 15.52
N GLY A 425 -19.52 -28.54 16.34
CA GLY A 425 -20.56 -29.42 15.86
C GLY A 425 -20.07 -30.30 14.69
N THR A 426 -20.67 -30.12 13.52
CA THR A 426 -20.26 -30.80 12.27
C THR A 426 -19.32 -29.96 11.41
N GLN A 427 -19.00 -28.74 11.84
CA GLN A 427 -18.17 -27.83 11.05
C GLN A 427 -16.69 -28.04 11.34
N HIS A 428 -15.93 -28.43 10.33
CA HIS A 428 -14.48 -28.55 10.41
C HIS A 428 -13.84 -27.21 10.04
N VAL A 429 -13.25 -26.54 11.03
CA VAL A 429 -12.58 -25.22 10.85
C VAL A 429 -11.11 -25.38 10.50
N ILE A 430 -10.43 -26.28 11.22
CA ILE A 430 -9.04 -26.64 10.96
C ILE A 430 -8.97 -28.14 10.71
N THR A 431 -8.27 -28.52 9.63
CA THR A 431 -8.04 -29.91 9.23
C THR A 431 -6.56 -30.11 8.90
N ASP A 432 -6.10 -31.33 8.91
CA ASP A 432 -4.81 -31.78 8.34
C ASP A 432 -3.59 -31.03 8.87
N GLY A 433 -3.63 -30.58 10.12
CA GLY A 433 -2.53 -29.85 10.74
C GLY A 433 -2.32 -28.42 10.22
N ASN A 434 -3.35 -27.85 9.59
CA ASN A 434 -3.31 -26.51 9.02
C ASN A 434 -3.67 -25.37 10.02
N GLY A 435 -3.59 -25.64 11.32
CA GLY A 435 -3.79 -24.63 12.36
C GLY A 435 -2.68 -23.59 12.42
N PRO A 436 -2.80 -22.60 13.33
CA PRO A 436 -1.87 -21.47 13.38
C PRO A 436 -0.42 -21.92 13.59
N LYS A 437 0.45 -21.51 12.67
CA LYS A 437 1.90 -21.71 12.71
C LYS A 437 2.60 -20.36 12.58
N LEU A 438 3.73 -20.19 13.26
CA LEU A 438 4.52 -18.97 13.13
C LEU A 438 4.89 -18.71 11.67
N ASP A 439 4.66 -17.48 11.22
CA ASP A 439 5.00 -17.01 9.88
C ASP A 439 5.81 -15.71 9.97
N ALA A 440 6.93 -15.68 9.24
CA ALA A 440 7.82 -14.53 9.19
C ALA A 440 8.20 -14.17 7.74
N PHE A 441 7.37 -14.58 6.77
CA PHE A 441 7.63 -14.36 5.35
C PHE A 441 6.42 -13.81 4.64
N ARG A 442 6.64 -12.85 3.74
CA ARG A 442 5.69 -12.43 2.71
C ARG A 442 6.35 -12.47 1.34
N ALA A 443 5.55 -12.62 0.31
CA ALA A 443 6.06 -12.45 -1.05
C ALA A 443 6.71 -11.07 -1.19
N PRO A 444 7.95 -10.99 -1.68
CA PRO A 444 8.61 -9.71 -1.88
C PRO A 444 7.80 -8.80 -2.82
N THR A 445 7.78 -7.52 -2.51
CA THR A 445 7.30 -6.50 -3.45
C THR A 445 8.43 -6.12 -4.42
N ASP A 446 8.07 -5.49 -5.53
CA ASP A 446 9.07 -5.05 -6.51
C ASP A 446 10.07 -4.05 -5.89
N ASN A 447 9.64 -3.21 -4.96
CA ASN A 447 10.54 -2.29 -4.26
C ASN A 447 11.42 -2.98 -3.19
N ASP A 448 10.94 -4.03 -2.53
CA ASP A 448 11.81 -4.88 -1.69
C ASP A 448 12.95 -5.43 -2.55
N ASP A 449 12.60 -5.86 -3.76
CA ASP A 449 13.53 -6.41 -4.75
C ASP A 449 14.60 -5.38 -5.14
N GLY A 450 14.20 -4.18 -5.41
CA GLY A 450 15.11 -3.12 -5.84
C GLY A 450 16.18 -2.76 -4.81
N ILE A 451 15.90 -2.94 -3.52
CA ILE A 451 16.82 -2.61 -2.42
C ILE A 451 17.44 -3.84 -1.76
N GLY A 452 17.10 -5.06 -2.22
CA GLY A 452 17.75 -6.30 -1.82
C GLY A 452 17.37 -6.85 -0.44
N PHE A 453 16.32 -6.37 0.20
CA PHE A 453 15.86 -6.87 1.51
C PHE A 453 15.58 -8.38 1.54
N PRO A 454 14.88 -8.96 0.58
CA PRO A 454 14.51 -10.36 0.63
C PRO A 454 15.67 -11.34 0.51
N ARG A 455 16.84 -10.90 0.09
CA ARG A 455 18.03 -11.75 0.10
C ARG A 455 18.28 -12.32 1.50
N ALA A 456 18.17 -11.51 2.54
CA ALA A 456 18.32 -11.93 3.91
C ALA A 456 17.19 -12.92 4.32
N TRP A 457 15.95 -12.69 3.89
CA TRP A 457 14.82 -13.57 4.21
C TRP A 457 15.00 -14.96 3.61
N PHE A 458 15.43 -15.02 2.35
CA PHE A 458 15.72 -16.30 1.68
C PHE A 458 16.94 -17.00 2.28
N GLN A 459 18.03 -16.28 2.54
CA GLN A 459 19.23 -16.84 3.15
C GLN A 459 18.97 -17.43 4.53
N LYS A 460 18.03 -16.84 5.29
CA LYS A 460 17.62 -17.31 6.62
C LYS A 460 16.49 -18.35 6.60
N GLY A 461 16.02 -18.73 5.42
CA GLY A 461 14.98 -19.75 5.27
C GLY A 461 13.60 -19.33 5.79
N LEU A 462 13.32 -18.02 5.92
CA LEU A 462 12.05 -17.55 6.48
C LEU A 462 10.83 -17.97 5.63
N TRP A 463 11.04 -18.26 4.36
CA TRP A 463 10.01 -18.66 3.40
C TRP A 463 9.41 -20.04 3.64
N ASP A 464 10.09 -20.90 4.45
CA ASP A 464 9.64 -22.26 4.74
C ASP A 464 10.09 -22.68 6.14
N LEU A 465 9.44 -22.12 7.17
CA LEU A 465 9.73 -22.47 8.56
C LEU A 465 9.20 -23.86 8.91
N GLN A 466 10.08 -24.71 9.41
CA GLN A 466 9.74 -25.99 10.00
C GLN A 466 9.52 -25.82 11.49
N HIS A 467 8.42 -26.36 12.03
CA HIS A 467 8.01 -26.19 13.42
C HIS A 467 8.22 -27.46 14.21
N ARG A 468 8.90 -27.38 15.34
CA ARG A 468 9.17 -28.49 16.22
C ARG A 468 8.90 -28.11 17.66
N ALA A 469 7.99 -28.82 18.31
CA ALA A 469 7.81 -28.70 19.76
C ALA A 469 9.01 -29.30 20.51
N ILE A 470 9.44 -28.60 21.55
CA ILE A 470 10.59 -29.03 22.40
C ILE A 470 10.09 -29.36 23.77
N GLY A 471 10.50 -30.55 24.26
CA GLY A 471 10.06 -31.08 25.55
C GLY A 471 8.59 -31.53 25.52
N ALA A 472 8.09 -31.89 26.69
CA ALA A 472 6.70 -32.30 26.85
C ALA A 472 5.78 -31.09 27.00
N PRO A 473 4.57 -31.11 26.42
CA PRO A 473 3.58 -30.07 26.64
C PRO A 473 3.13 -30.04 28.10
N THR A 474 2.75 -28.85 28.57
CA THR A 474 2.14 -28.69 29.90
C THR A 474 0.63 -28.56 29.75
N ILE A 475 -0.13 -29.34 30.54
CA ILE A 475 -1.58 -29.31 30.55
C ILE A 475 -2.07 -28.89 31.94
N LEU A 476 -2.87 -27.84 32.02
CA LEU A 476 -3.37 -27.31 33.30
C LEU A 476 -4.88 -27.07 33.23
N LYS A 477 -5.62 -27.75 34.09
CA LYS A 477 -7.02 -27.43 34.35
C LYS A 477 -7.12 -26.16 35.23
N LYS A 478 -7.81 -25.15 34.77
CA LYS A 478 -8.05 -23.94 35.55
C LYS A 478 -9.29 -24.04 36.42
N LYS A 479 -9.40 -23.17 37.43
CA LYS A 479 -10.52 -23.17 38.38
C LYS A 479 -11.88 -22.76 37.72
N ASP A 480 -11.85 -22.03 36.62
CA ASP A 480 -13.01 -21.64 35.83
C ASP A 480 -13.51 -22.77 34.92
N GLY A 481 -12.83 -23.92 34.91
CA GLY A 481 -13.13 -25.10 34.10
C GLY A 481 -12.56 -25.05 32.69
N SER A 482 -11.79 -24.03 32.33
CA SER A 482 -11.02 -24.02 31.09
C SER A 482 -9.79 -24.93 31.18
N LEU A 483 -9.26 -25.30 30.01
CA LEU A 483 -8.05 -26.12 29.91
C LEU A 483 -6.96 -25.30 29.19
N GLN A 484 -5.79 -25.25 29.83
CA GLN A 484 -4.62 -24.63 29.21
C GLN A 484 -3.66 -25.71 28.71
N VAL A 485 -3.21 -25.60 27.46
CA VAL A 485 -2.18 -26.44 26.85
C VAL A 485 -1.05 -25.55 26.40
N SER A 486 0.17 -25.83 26.84
CA SER A 486 1.34 -24.99 26.55
C SER A 486 2.43 -25.80 25.87
N PHE A 487 3.07 -25.21 24.87
CA PHE A 487 4.21 -25.75 24.13
C PHE A 487 5.37 -24.76 24.11
N THR A 488 6.59 -25.25 24.05
CA THR A 488 7.73 -24.52 23.53
C THR A 488 7.99 -25.01 22.12
N VAL A 489 7.97 -24.11 21.14
CA VAL A 489 8.11 -24.45 19.72
C VAL A 489 9.33 -23.76 19.15
N GLU A 490 10.22 -24.48 18.52
CA GLU A 490 11.25 -23.94 17.64
C GLU A 490 10.72 -23.90 16.21
N SER A 491 10.90 -22.72 15.55
CA SER A 491 10.54 -22.51 14.15
C SER A 491 11.79 -22.09 13.39
N GLN A 492 12.23 -22.93 12.46
CA GLN A 492 13.50 -22.78 11.77
C GLN A 492 13.36 -23.12 10.28
N GLY A 493 13.93 -22.29 9.40
CA GLY A 493 14.01 -22.56 7.97
C GLY A 493 15.39 -23.07 7.57
N LYS A 494 15.47 -23.77 6.43
CA LYS A 494 16.74 -24.17 5.82
C LYS A 494 17.44 -22.95 5.24
N GLU A 495 18.62 -22.62 5.75
CA GLU A 495 19.42 -21.49 5.28
C GLU A 495 20.15 -21.77 3.96
N GLY A 496 20.72 -20.73 3.37
CA GLY A 496 21.62 -20.82 2.22
C GLY A 496 20.92 -20.76 0.87
N CYS A 497 19.64 -20.43 0.81
CA CYS A 497 18.98 -20.13 -0.47
C CYS A 497 19.68 -18.96 -1.15
N ASN A 498 20.44 -19.23 -2.21
CA ASN A 498 21.14 -18.23 -3.01
C ASN A 498 20.22 -17.70 -4.10
N GLN A 499 19.17 -17.06 -3.68
CA GLN A 499 18.30 -16.34 -4.59
C GLN A 499 19.05 -15.11 -5.10
N THR A 500 19.39 -15.07 -6.37
CA THR A 500 19.78 -13.84 -7.04
C THR A 500 18.53 -13.01 -7.22
N TYR A 501 18.55 -11.95 -6.51
CA TYR A 501 17.52 -10.98 -6.33
C TYR A 501 17.54 -9.99 -7.48
N GLY A 502 16.40 -9.43 -7.77
CA GLY A 502 16.25 -8.44 -8.81
C GLY A 502 16.69 -9.00 -10.14
N ASN A 503 16.23 -10.19 -10.48
CA ASN A 503 16.46 -10.66 -11.82
C ASN A 503 15.63 -9.83 -12.78
N ARG A 504 16.23 -8.73 -13.17
CA ARG A 504 15.76 -7.93 -14.30
C ARG A 504 15.75 -8.79 -15.57
N ASP A 505 16.59 -9.81 -15.59
CA ASP A 505 16.61 -10.86 -16.61
C ASP A 505 15.54 -11.89 -16.25
N ARG A 506 14.37 -11.75 -16.83
CA ARG A 506 13.28 -12.68 -16.64
C ARG A 506 13.50 -13.97 -17.40
N ASN A 507 14.36 -14.76 -16.86
CA ASN A 507 14.28 -16.17 -17.12
C ASN A 507 13.19 -16.75 -16.19
N PRO A 508 12.07 -17.30 -16.68
CA PRO A 508 11.08 -17.99 -15.86
C PRO A 508 11.68 -19.09 -14.98
N GLU A 509 12.81 -19.65 -15.38
CA GLU A 509 13.58 -20.63 -14.59
C GLU A 509 14.35 -19.98 -13.43
N SER A 510 14.56 -18.67 -13.44
CA SER A 510 15.20 -17.94 -12.35
C SER A 510 14.20 -17.31 -11.39
N ALA A 511 12.90 -17.31 -11.70
CA ALA A 511 11.86 -16.97 -10.75
C ALA A 511 12.01 -17.91 -9.55
N TYR A 512 12.48 -17.37 -8.45
CA TYR A 512 12.64 -17.95 -7.13
C TYR A 512 12.67 -19.49 -7.11
N THR A 513 13.81 -20.09 -7.48
CA THR A 513 14.04 -21.49 -7.19
C THR A 513 14.38 -21.61 -5.71
N PHE A 514 13.38 -21.71 -4.86
CA PHE A 514 13.52 -21.80 -3.40
C PHE A 514 14.50 -22.87 -2.93
N ASN A 515 14.84 -23.83 -3.77
CA ASN A 515 15.73 -24.92 -3.42
C ASN A 515 17.18 -24.73 -3.86
N LYS A 516 17.52 -23.66 -4.61
CA LYS A 516 18.88 -23.47 -5.11
C LYS A 516 19.82 -23.01 -3.98
N GLY A 517 20.83 -23.81 -3.68
CA GLY A 517 21.82 -23.54 -2.65
C GLY A 517 21.36 -23.81 -1.21
N VAL A 518 20.14 -24.34 -1.02
CA VAL A 518 19.61 -24.69 0.29
C VAL A 518 20.40 -25.85 0.88
N ARG A 519 20.83 -25.69 2.13
CA ARG A 519 21.53 -26.72 2.91
C ARG A 519 20.62 -27.36 3.96
N GLU A 520 21.02 -28.49 4.51
CA GLU A 520 20.28 -29.13 5.59
C GLU A 520 20.24 -28.25 6.85
N LEU A 521 19.18 -28.40 7.66
CA LEU A 521 19.01 -27.71 8.92
C LEU A 521 20.21 -27.91 9.86
N ASN A 522 20.67 -26.81 10.43
CA ASN A 522 21.72 -26.82 11.45
C ASN A 522 21.19 -26.10 12.70
N GLU A 523 21.43 -26.66 13.87
CA GLU A 523 20.96 -26.06 15.14
C GLU A 523 21.49 -24.66 15.42
N GLN A 524 22.59 -24.27 14.80
CA GLN A 524 23.18 -22.93 14.91
C GLN A 524 22.53 -21.90 13.95
N ASP A 525 21.68 -22.35 13.03
CA ASP A 525 21.01 -21.46 12.09
C ASP A 525 19.99 -20.56 12.78
N PHE A 526 19.56 -19.51 12.05
CA PHE A 526 18.52 -18.61 12.54
C PHE A 526 17.25 -19.38 12.89
N LYS A 527 16.70 -19.12 14.07
CA LYS A 527 15.44 -19.71 14.52
C LYS A 527 14.67 -18.80 15.44
N PHE A 528 13.37 -19.05 15.52
CA PHE A 528 12.50 -18.52 16.54
C PHE A 528 12.25 -19.58 17.61
N THR A 529 12.17 -19.14 18.85
CA THR A 529 11.66 -19.96 19.97
C THR A 529 10.41 -19.28 20.49
N THR A 530 9.28 -20.01 20.46
CA THR A 530 7.96 -19.51 20.86
C THR A 530 7.45 -20.28 22.05
N THR A 531 7.12 -19.60 23.15
CA THR A 531 6.23 -20.15 24.17
C THR A 531 4.82 -19.93 23.76
N GLN A 532 4.13 -20.99 23.36
CA GLN A 532 2.75 -20.99 22.86
C GLN A 532 1.80 -21.49 23.90
N ILE A 533 0.81 -20.73 24.27
CA ILE A 533 -0.19 -21.08 25.29
C ILE A 533 -1.58 -21.01 24.64
N TYR A 534 -2.28 -22.13 24.68
CA TYR A 534 -3.68 -22.23 24.25
C TYR A 534 -4.57 -22.39 25.49
N THR A 535 -5.55 -21.51 25.64
CA THR A 535 -6.59 -21.67 26.66
C THR A 535 -7.92 -21.99 25.98
N ILE A 536 -8.42 -23.19 26.21
CA ILE A 536 -9.67 -23.71 25.65
C ILE A 536 -10.77 -23.51 26.66
N TYR A 537 -11.74 -22.67 26.36
CA TYR A 537 -12.85 -22.35 27.23
C TYR A 537 -14.04 -23.30 27.03
N ARG A 538 -15.00 -23.29 27.94
CA ARG A 538 -16.16 -24.19 27.94
C ARG A 538 -17.09 -23.98 26.75
N ASP A 539 -17.17 -22.77 26.22
CA ASP A 539 -17.93 -22.39 25.03
C ASP A 539 -17.26 -22.78 23.71
N GLY A 540 -16.04 -23.35 23.77
CA GLY A 540 -15.23 -23.75 22.62
C GLY A 540 -14.33 -22.66 22.06
N SER A 541 -14.34 -21.45 22.62
CA SER A 541 -13.37 -20.44 22.22
C SER A 541 -11.95 -20.84 22.65
N VAL A 542 -10.96 -20.51 21.79
CA VAL A 542 -9.55 -20.81 22.00
C VAL A 542 -8.77 -19.51 22.01
N GLU A 543 -8.25 -19.16 23.17
CA GLU A 543 -7.31 -18.04 23.31
C GLU A 543 -5.89 -18.54 22.99
N VAL A 544 -5.16 -17.76 22.20
CA VAL A 544 -3.77 -18.05 21.83
C VAL A 544 -2.87 -16.94 22.33
N GLN A 545 -1.96 -17.27 23.24
CA GLN A 545 -0.94 -16.36 23.74
C GLN A 545 0.44 -16.86 23.34
N SER A 546 1.29 -15.95 22.87
CA SER A 546 2.60 -16.29 22.34
C SER A 546 3.68 -15.32 22.81
N ALA A 547 4.78 -15.86 23.33
CA ALA A 547 5.99 -15.10 23.55
C ALA A 547 7.07 -15.60 22.59
N ILE A 548 7.51 -14.75 21.68
CA ILE A 548 8.41 -15.10 20.57
C ILE A 548 9.78 -14.46 20.82
N SER A 549 10.84 -15.24 20.69
CA SER A 549 12.22 -14.75 20.67
C SER A 549 12.94 -15.26 19.43
N ALA A 550 13.84 -14.43 18.87
CA ALA A 550 14.70 -14.80 17.76
C ALA A 550 16.12 -15.10 18.27
N SER A 551 16.80 -16.07 17.66
CA SER A 551 18.19 -16.44 18.01
C SER A 551 19.20 -15.36 17.61
N GLN A 552 18.87 -14.46 16.68
CA GLN A 552 19.68 -13.37 16.19
C GLN A 552 18.79 -12.11 16.03
N ASN A 553 19.37 -10.93 16.20
CA ASN A 553 18.66 -9.65 16.14
C ASN A 553 19.03 -8.77 14.91
N ASN A 554 19.75 -9.34 13.94
CA ASN A 554 20.25 -8.63 12.75
C ASN A 554 19.44 -8.94 11.49
N VAL A 555 18.28 -9.56 11.61
CA VAL A 555 17.38 -9.86 10.49
C VAL A 555 16.17 -8.96 10.55
N VAL A 556 15.99 -8.12 9.53
CA VAL A 556 14.79 -7.32 9.37
C VAL A 556 13.68 -8.22 8.85
N LEU A 557 12.64 -8.42 9.65
CA LEU A 557 11.53 -9.29 9.32
C LEU A 557 10.50 -8.56 8.44
N PRO A 558 10.00 -9.18 7.36
CA PRO A 558 8.95 -8.60 6.53
C PRO A 558 7.57 -8.65 7.20
N ARG A 559 7.39 -9.59 8.12
CA ARG A 559 6.21 -9.77 8.98
C ARG A 559 6.55 -10.65 10.17
N LEU A 560 5.69 -10.69 11.16
CA LEU A 560 5.74 -11.65 12.25
C LEU A 560 4.31 -11.90 12.75
N GLY A 561 3.85 -13.13 12.62
CA GLY A 561 2.50 -13.51 13.02
C GLY A 561 2.24 -15.00 12.85
N TYR A 562 1.01 -15.32 12.53
CA TYR A 562 0.57 -16.68 12.30
C TYR A 562 -0.08 -16.84 10.93
N VAL A 563 0.19 -17.96 10.29
CA VAL A 563 -0.54 -18.40 9.09
C VAL A 563 -1.30 -19.69 9.43
N MET A 564 -2.51 -19.78 8.90
CA MET A 564 -3.31 -21.01 8.89
C MET A 564 -3.99 -21.18 7.55
N LYS A 565 -4.31 -22.42 7.18
CA LYS A 565 -5.03 -22.72 5.95
C LYS A 565 -6.39 -23.30 6.30
N LEU A 566 -7.44 -22.56 5.97
CA LEU A 566 -8.83 -22.91 6.21
C LEU A 566 -9.46 -23.57 4.97
N PRO A 567 -10.48 -24.42 5.15
CA PRO A 567 -11.21 -25.03 4.02
C PRO A 567 -11.69 -24.02 2.98
N THR A 568 -11.69 -24.39 1.70
CA THR A 568 -12.16 -23.54 0.57
C THR A 568 -13.60 -23.08 0.69
N ALA A 569 -14.41 -23.76 1.48
CA ALA A 569 -15.78 -23.33 1.76
C ALA A 569 -15.83 -21.96 2.49
N PHE A 570 -14.79 -21.65 3.27
CA PHE A 570 -14.69 -20.41 4.04
C PHE A 570 -14.07 -19.31 3.18
N LYS A 571 -14.84 -18.71 2.32
CA LYS A 571 -14.45 -17.69 1.38
C LYS A 571 -15.08 -16.31 1.59
N ASN A 572 -16.09 -16.20 2.46
CA ASN A 572 -16.61 -14.90 2.84
C ASN A 572 -15.73 -14.34 3.95
N PHE A 573 -15.04 -13.24 3.67
CA PHE A 573 -14.14 -12.57 4.60
C PHE A 573 -14.80 -11.29 5.10
N GLU A 574 -15.11 -11.24 6.38
CA GLU A 574 -15.61 -10.06 7.07
C GLU A 574 -14.59 -9.59 8.09
N TYR A 575 -14.43 -8.28 8.25
CA TYR A 575 -13.51 -7.73 9.25
C TYR A 575 -13.92 -6.33 9.72
N TYR A 576 -13.52 -5.98 10.93
CA TYR A 576 -13.59 -4.63 11.48
C TYR A 576 -12.17 -4.07 11.59
N GLY A 577 -11.81 -3.19 10.69
CA GLY A 577 -10.46 -2.64 10.53
C GLY A 577 -10.40 -1.62 9.39
N ARG A 578 -9.18 -1.28 8.93
CA ARG A 578 -9.00 -0.38 7.80
C ARG A 578 -9.28 -1.06 6.47
N GLY A 579 -10.11 -0.42 5.66
CA GLY A 579 -10.50 -0.96 4.36
C GLY A 579 -11.33 0.00 3.51
N PRO A 580 -11.92 -0.50 2.40
CA PRO A 580 -11.95 -1.90 1.94
C PRO A 580 -10.68 -2.34 1.17
N VAL A 581 -9.85 -1.42 0.70
CA VAL A 581 -8.69 -1.72 -0.13
C VAL A 581 -7.51 -2.15 0.74
N ASN A 582 -6.65 -3.04 0.22
CA ASN A 582 -5.47 -3.49 0.96
C ASN A 582 -4.59 -2.31 1.40
N ASN A 583 -4.07 -2.42 2.60
CA ASN A 583 -3.29 -1.38 3.26
C ASN A 583 -2.23 -1.99 4.19
N TYR A 584 -1.19 -1.20 4.48
CA TYR A 584 -0.01 -1.64 5.22
C TYR A 584 0.38 -0.57 6.22
N ALA A 585 1.26 -0.86 7.16
CA ALA A 585 1.67 0.06 8.22
C ALA A 585 2.11 1.44 7.70
N ASP A 586 2.74 1.46 6.54
CA ASP A 586 3.27 2.65 5.86
C ASP A 586 2.32 3.23 4.77
N ARG A 587 1.18 2.57 4.51
CA ARG A 587 0.18 2.98 3.51
C ARG A 587 -1.22 2.63 3.98
N LYS A 588 -1.82 3.43 4.82
CA LYS A 588 -3.14 3.18 5.42
C LYS A 588 -4.00 4.42 5.60
N THR A 589 -3.45 5.59 5.33
CA THR A 589 -4.14 6.87 5.57
C THR A 589 -5.40 7.02 4.73
N GLY A 590 -5.39 6.46 3.51
CA GLY A 590 -6.52 6.43 2.60
C GLY A 590 -7.60 5.39 2.90
N GLN A 591 -7.49 4.65 4.01
CA GLN A 591 -8.44 3.61 4.40
C GLN A 591 -9.01 3.89 5.80
N PHE A 592 -10.32 3.68 5.97
CA PHE A 592 -11.02 4.00 7.22
C PHE A 592 -11.38 2.76 8.02
N ILE A 593 -11.54 2.94 9.34
CA ILE A 593 -11.87 1.87 10.27
C ILE A 593 -13.39 1.67 10.25
N GLU A 594 -13.83 0.63 9.57
CA GLU A 594 -15.24 0.28 9.36
C GLU A 594 -15.39 -1.25 9.34
N ARG A 595 -16.61 -1.76 9.30
CA ARG A 595 -16.87 -3.16 8.97
C ARG A 595 -16.89 -3.32 7.47
N HIS A 596 -16.12 -4.27 7.00
CA HIS A 596 -15.99 -4.61 5.59
C HIS A 596 -16.24 -6.09 5.37
N GLN A 597 -16.72 -6.43 4.18
CA GLN A 597 -16.87 -7.82 3.73
C GLN A 597 -16.44 -7.96 2.28
N GLY A 598 -15.96 -9.13 1.93
CA GLY A 598 -15.56 -9.47 0.58
C GLY A 598 -15.43 -10.97 0.38
N VAL A 599 -15.17 -11.38 -0.86
CA VAL A 599 -14.93 -12.77 -1.21
C VAL A 599 -13.45 -12.98 -1.44
N VAL A 600 -12.88 -13.97 -0.77
CA VAL A 600 -11.45 -14.33 -0.88
C VAL A 600 -11.07 -14.58 -2.35
N GLY A 601 -10.05 -13.85 -2.81
CA GLY A 601 -9.58 -13.89 -4.19
C GLY A 601 -10.31 -12.97 -5.17
N GLU A 602 -11.34 -12.24 -4.72
CA GLU A 602 -12.08 -11.24 -5.51
C GLU A 602 -12.01 -9.84 -4.88
N GLN A 603 -11.80 -9.76 -3.58
CA GLN A 603 -11.79 -8.53 -2.80
C GLN A 603 -10.55 -7.66 -3.02
N ASP A 604 -9.48 -8.21 -3.58
CA ASP A 604 -8.19 -7.55 -3.71
C ASP A 604 -7.87 -7.21 -5.17
N ILE A 605 -7.26 -6.04 -5.35
CA ILE A 605 -6.81 -5.58 -6.67
C ILE A 605 -5.55 -6.36 -7.03
N MET A 606 -5.66 -7.25 -8.02
CA MET A 606 -4.53 -8.01 -8.53
C MET A 606 -3.56 -7.08 -9.28
N LEU A 607 -2.28 -7.19 -8.95
CA LEU A 607 -1.20 -6.48 -9.62
C LEU A 607 -0.74 -7.22 -10.88
N PRO A 608 -0.22 -6.51 -11.89
CA PRO A 608 0.29 -7.15 -13.11
C PRO A 608 1.35 -8.22 -12.86
N LYS A 609 2.23 -8.01 -11.88
CA LYS A 609 3.12 -9.04 -11.32
C LYS A 609 2.63 -9.39 -9.91
N PRO A 610 2.26 -10.66 -9.64
CA PRO A 610 1.91 -11.12 -8.30
C PRO A 610 3.03 -10.87 -7.30
N GLN A 611 2.64 -10.45 -6.11
CA GLN A 611 3.53 -10.14 -4.98
C GLN A 611 2.71 -10.05 -3.70
N SER A 612 3.29 -9.64 -2.57
CA SER A 612 2.54 -9.43 -1.33
C SER A 612 1.31 -8.55 -1.58
N MET A 613 0.14 -8.99 -1.13
CA MET A 613 -1.13 -8.30 -1.31
C MET A 613 -2.13 -8.69 -0.21
N GLY A 614 -3.27 -8.01 -0.18
CA GLY A 614 -4.42 -8.41 0.63
C GLY A 614 -4.36 -8.06 2.11
N ASN A 615 -3.33 -7.36 2.59
CA ASN A 615 -3.24 -6.97 4.00
C ASN A 615 -4.28 -5.91 4.39
N ARG A 616 -4.77 -6.00 5.62
CA ARG A 616 -5.66 -5.03 6.29
C ARG A 616 -5.07 -4.67 7.64
N GLU A 617 -4.96 -3.39 7.90
CA GLU A 617 -4.38 -2.85 9.12
C GLU A 617 -5.43 -2.52 10.18
N GLU A 618 -4.98 -2.50 11.44
CA GLU A 618 -5.80 -2.10 12.57
C GLU A 618 -7.11 -2.91 12.64
N VAL A 619 -7.03 -4.20 12.39
CA VAL A 619 -8.15 -5.14 12.46
C VAL A 619 -8.41 -5.51 13.92
N ARG A 620 -9.64 -5.27 14.39
CA ARG A 620 -10.08 -5.66 15.73
C ARG A 620 -10.51 -7.12 15.77
N TRP A 621 -11.21 -7.51 14.71
CA TRP A 621 -11.60 -8.89 14.47
C TRP A 621 -11.79 -9.14 12.98
N CYS A 622 -11.63 -10.40 12.58
CA CYS A 622 -12.05 -10.87 11.26
C CYS A 622 -12.75 -12.22 11.37
N ALA A 623 -13.54 -12.56 10.37
CA ALA A 623 -14.21 -13.83 10.27
C ALA A 623 -14.12 -14.39 8.85
N LEU A 624 -14.00 -15.70 8.76
CA LEU A 624 -14.10 -16.45 7.52
C LEU A 624 -15.25 -17.43 7.63
N THR A 625 -16.21 -17.32 6.69
CA THR A 625 -17.45 -18.11 6.73
C THR A 625 -17.75 -18.73 5.38
N ASP A 626 -18.56 -19.80 5.42
CA ASP A 626 -19.17 -20.43 4.24
C ASP A 626 -20.40 -19.64 3.76
N ALA A 627 -21.06 -20.14 2.73
CA ALA A 627 -22.26 -19.52 2.17
C ALA A 627 -23.47 -19.51 3.13
N SER A 628 -23.45 -20.33 4.19
CA SER A 628 -24.49 -20.41 5.22
C SER A 628 -24.17 -19.52 6.44
N GLY A 629 -23.03 -18.83 6.44
CA GLY A 629 -22.57 -17.99 7.53
C GLY A 629 -21.88 -18.77 8.66
N ASN A 630 -21.60 -20.06 8.48
CA ASN A 630 -20.84 -20.85 9.46
C ASN A 630 -19.34 -20.71 9.18
N GLY A 631 -18.52 -20.64 10.24
CA GLY A 631 -17.09 -20.48 10.09
C GLY A 631 -16.40 -20.16 11.42
N ALA A 632 -15.35 -19.36 11.35
CA ALA A 632 -14.60 -18.94 12.53
C ALA A 632 -14.33 -17.43 12.52
N ALA A 633 -14.41 -16.84 13.72
CA ALA A 633 -13.99 -15.47 13.98
C ALA A 633 -12.67 -15.45 14.75
N PHE A 634 -11.84 -14.47 14.43
CA PHE A 634 -10.52 -14.25 15.03
C PHE A 634 -10.50 -12.84 15.59
N VAL A 635 -10.27 -12.71 16.88
CA VAL A 635 -10.34 -11.44 17.61
C VAL A 635 -8.96 -11.12 18.17
N ALA A 636 -8.49 -9.91 17.92
CA ALA A 636 -7.24 -9.42 18.50
C ALA A 636 -7.46 -8.96 19.95
N ASP A 637 -6.46 -9.10 20.80
CA ASP A 637 -6.46 -8.50 22.14
C ASP A 637 -6.48 -6.95 22.05
N SER A 638 -5.77 -6.41 21.07
CA SER A 638 -5.84 -4.99 20.71
C SER A 638 -6.21 -4.82 19.24
N VAL A 639 -5.24 -4.77 18.38
CA VAL A 639 -5.39 -4.75 16.92
C VAL A 639 -4.34 -5.67 16.29
N MET A 640 -4.66 -6.18 15.12
CA MET A 640 -3.77 -7.02 14.31
C MET A 640 -3.78 -6.55 12.86
N SER A 641 -2.84 -7.04 12.06
CA SER A 641 -3.00 -7.05 10.62
C SER A 641 -3.58 -8.38 10.20
N ALA A 642 -4.44 -8.39 9.17
CA ALA A 642 -5.07 -9.61 8.67
C ALA A 642 -5.09 -9.65 7.14
N SER A 643 -4.87 -10.82 6.55
CA SER A 643 -5.10 -11.06 5.13
C SER A 643 -5.63 -12.46 4.88
N ALA A 644 -6.58 -12.60 3.94
CA ALA A 644 -7.16 -13.86 3.53
C ALA A 644 -7.05 -14.03 2.02
N LEU A 645 -6.25 -15.00 1.57
CA LEU A 645 -5.89 -15.20 0.16
C LEU A 645 -6.06 -16.66 -0.27
N PRO A 646 -6.43 -16.93 -1.53
CA PRO A 646 -6.46 -18.28 -2.07
C PRO A 646 -5.07 -18.76 -2.56
N TRP A 647 -4.01 -18.01 -2.29
CA TRP A 647 -2.64 -18.30 -2.67
C TRP A 647 -1.70 -18.20 -1.48
N SER A 648 -0.70 -19.08 -1.45
CA SER A 648 0.40 -18.93 -0.48
C SER A 648 1.34 -17.80 -0.89
N GLN A 649 2.15 -17.32 0.07
CA GLN A 649 3.17 -16.32 -0.19
C GLN A 649 4.23 -16.83 -1.19
N GLN A 650 4.51 -18.16 -1.17
CA GLN A 650 5.42 -18.80 -2.12
C GLN A 650 4.87 -18.75 -3.54
N GLN A 651 3.57 -19.05 -3.74
CA GLN A 651 2.94 -18.96 -5.06
C GLN A 651 2.97 -17.52 -5.60
N LEU A 652 2.67 -16.53 -4.77
CA LEU A 652 2.76 -15.12 -5.13
C LEU A 652 4.18 -14.67 -5.48
N SER A 653 5.20 -15.28 -4.85
CA SER A 653 6.60 -14.94 -5.09
C SER A 653 7.11 -15.43 -6.44
N VAL A 654 6.59 -16.54 -6.97
CA VAL A 654 7.13 -17.19 -8.18
C VAL A 654 6.34 -16.88 -9.46
N ALA A 655 5.08 -16.49 -9.36
CA ALA A 655 4.25 -16.25 -10.52
C ALA A 655 4.65 -14.95 -11.24
N PRO A 656 5.06 -14.98 -12.51
CA PRO A 656 5.32 -13.78 -13.29
C PRO A 656 4.05 -12.99 -13.61
N HIS A 657 2.93 -13.69 -13.81
CA HIS A 657 1.66 -13.07 -14.19
C HIS A 657 0.47 -13.69 -13.44
N PRO A 658 -0.63 -12.95 -13.26
CA PRO A 658 -1.81 -13.41 -12.54
C PRO A 658 -2.45 -14.69 -13.10
N TYR A 659 -2.44 -14.89 -14.42
CA TYR A 659 -3.03 -16.08 -15.05
C TYR A 659 -2.28 -17.38 -14.71
N GLN A 660 -1.05 -17.27 -14.24
CA GLN A 660 -0.23 -18.40 -13.80
C GLN A 660 -0.45 -18.79 -12.32
N LEU A 661 -1.23 -17.99 -11.59
CA LEU A 661 -1.58 -18.31 -10.21
C LEU A 661 -2.67 -19.37 -10.16
N VAL A 662 -2.35 -20.52 -9.57
CA VAL A 662 -3.31 -21.59 -9.31
C VAL A 662 -3.88 -21.40 -7.90
N LYS A 663 -5.21 -21.31 -7.77
CA LYS A 663 -5.86 -21.24 -6.46
C LYS A 663 -5.58 -22.52 -5.68
N SER A 664 -5.23 -22.37 -4.42
CA SER A 664 -5.00 -23.47 -3.49
C SER A 664 -6.33 -24.15 -3.11
N ASP A 665 -6.21 -25.34 -2.52
CA ASP A 665 -7.31 -26.11 -1.94
C ASP A 665 -7.77 -25.59 -0.56
N GLY A 666 -7.50 -24.32 -0.26
CA GLY A 666 -7.89 -23.65 0.98
C GLY A 666 -7.60 -22.16 0.94
N THR A 667 -8.07 -21.45 1.96
CA THR A 667 -7.83 -20.04 2.21
C THR A 667 -6.69 -19.87 3.20
N TYR A 668 -5.62 -19.20 2.79
CA TYR A 668 -4.55 -18.79 3.70
C TYR A 668 -4.97 -17.55 4.46
N LEU A 669 -5.14 -17.70 5.77
CA LEU A 669 -5.38 -16.60 6.70
C LEU A 669 -4.08 -16.27 7.42
N HIS A 670 -3.60 -15.05 7.27
CA HIS A 670 -2.47 -14.52 8.00
C HIS A 670 -2.97 -13.52 9.04
N LEU A 671 -2.47 -13.64 10.26
CA LEU A 671 -2.78 -12.76 11.39
C LEU A 671 -1.45 -12.33 12.02
N ASP A 672 -1.11 -11.05 11.89
CA ASP A 672 0.13 -10.51 12.43
C ASP A 672 -0.16 -9.66 13.66
N ALA A 673 0.58 -9.90 14.73
CA ALA A 673 0.53 -9.09 15.95
C ALA A 673 1.13 -7.69 15.69
N LYS A 674 0.64 -6.70 16.43
CA LYS A 674 1.21 -5.35 16.48
C LYS A 674 1.84 -5.05 17.83
#